data_68dc7c635013f52fa6e28f1d39f9999e
#
_entry.id   68dc7c635013f52fa6e28f1d39f9999e
#
_cell.length_a   1.000
_cell.length_b   1.000
_cell.length_c   1.000
_cell.angle_alpha   90.00
_cell.angle_beta   90.00
_cell.angle_gamma   90.00
#
_symmetry.space_group_name_H-M   'P 1'
#
loop_
_entity.id
_entity.type
_entity.pdbx_description
1 polymer ?
#
loop_
_entity_poly.entity_id
_entity_poly.type
_entity_poly.pdbx_seq_one_letter_code
_entity_poly.pdbx_strand_id
1 'polypeptide(L)'
;MKENEKPTAAAGTVTTTDKTKPDWRKILPYAAVVLLFIALALAYFYPASFDGRVLFQGDVAGASGTAQDVRDWEAQTGEHSYWTNSLFGGMPMYQISPSYPSTHTLQTIQDVLTLRKPFYLLGTYAWMLFAMMGGFFLFLRSLRIRILPAVIGSIAWAFSSYFLILIMAGHIWKLTAMCFIPPTLAGMIWIYNGRWLAGGSVMAFFTALQVLANHVQMSYYFLFVMFFMVLAFLAEAIRTKRIRHFFLSSAVVVIAGLVGIAVNSTNLFHTYQYGKETMRGGSELTLKQSGAPTDQVTHENKSGLDKAYITQWSYGIGETWSLLIPDIKGGSSGYLGYDEKVMETVNPSYAQAIARMNRYWGDQPFTAGPVYVGAFVLFLFVLGCFIVKGPVKWALLAATILSILLSWGHNMMWLTSFFIDHFPLYDKFRTVSSILVIAEFTIPALAVMALVEIIKEGKPLLKRERTAWVAATLLTLGASLLFALVPSLLGLLSGQEEAMFREAAGHPEAAAIKTTLVDVRSGILASDAWRSFGILVVCGILLWLFFQKRLKATALLVSLAVITLVDLWTVDKRYLNDEHFIDPELVSQRAAPLTEADKQILADKSLGYRVLNLTVDTYNDATTSRWHRSIGGYHAAKLQRYQDLIEHQLSKGNREVVNMLNTKYIIVPGENNRPTPMLNPDAYGPAWPAGSIRWVGNANEEMMALDSNRLTRDVAVVDERFSSESLKRLPALTDSTASISLKEYAPNRQVYEAVSTQPMLGIFSEIYYPHGWTATIDNQAVPIIRANYILRALEVPAGRHKIEFRFDPKSLHITEAIAKTALALLLLGIVWAIARPFFLRGKRPTA
;
A
#
# COMPACT_ATOMS: atom_id res chain seq x y z
N MET A 1 58.98 -75.61 4.82
CA MET A 1 57.71 -76.02 4.27
C MET A 1 56.60 -75.45 5.08
N LYS A 2 55.99 -74.44 4.60
CA LYS A 2 54.67 -73.94 5.06
C LYS A 2 54.07 -73.27 3.82
N GLU A 3 52.97 -73.84 3.36
CA GLU A 3 52.19 -73.42 2.19
C GLU A 3 51.44 -72.19 2.48
N ASN A 4 51.37 -71.25 1.48
CA ASN A 4 50.60 -70.05 1.47
C ASN A 4 49.19 -70.35 1.03
N GLU A 5 48.18 -70.17 1.89
CA GLU A 5 46.82 -70.14 1.44
C GLU A 5 46.44 -68.68 1.18
N LYS A 6 45.96 -68.39 -0.02
CA LYS A 6 45.36 -67.13 -0.43
C LYS A 6 43.88 -67.06 0.02
N PRO A 7 43.38 -65.98 0.62
CA PRO A 7 41.94 -65.87 0.84
C PRO A 7 41.22 -65.52 -0.48
N THR A 8 40.21 -66.29 -0.81
CA THR A 8 39.23 -66.07 -1.85
C THR A 8 38.42 -64.80 -1.59
N ALA A 9 38.43 -63.88 -2.53
CA ALA A 9 37.60 -62.68 -2.50
C ALA A 9 36.12 -63.03 -2.71
N ALA A 10 35.32 -62.79 -1.70
CA ALA A 10 33.87 -62.82 -1.83
C ALA A 10 33.40 -61.62 -2.68
N ALA A 11 32.78 -61.97 -3.83
CA ALA A 11 32.12 -60.96 -4.70
C ALA A 11 30.94 -60.33 -3.95
N GLY A 12 31.18 -59.16 -3.39
CA GLY A 12 30.12 -58.31 -2.87
C GLY A 12 29.23 -57.82 -4.00
N THR A 13 27.99 -58.27 -4.01
CA THR A 13 26.92 -57.75 -4.86
C THR A 13 26.79 -56.23 -4.66
N VAL A 14 27.25 -55.45 -5.62
CA VAL A 14 27.01 -54.02 -5.68
C VAL A 14 25.51 -53.84 -5.99
N THR A 15 24.71 -53.66 -4.95
CA THR A 15 23.34 -53.16 -5.11
C THR A 15 23.43 -51.77 -5.69
N THR A 16 23.21 -51.66 -6.98
CA THR A 16 22.95 -50.40 -7.67
C THR A 16 21.65 -49.85 -7.07
N THR A 17 21.76 -48.94 -6.09
CA THR A 17 20.62 -48.15 -5.64
C THR A 17 20.12 -47.33 -6.83
N ASP A 18 18.94 -47.69 -7.30
CA ASP A 18 18.19 -46.97 -8.35
C ASP A 18 17.94 -45.55 -7.88
N LYS A 19 18.79 -44.61 -8.34
CA LYS A 19 18.79 -43.19 -7.90
C LYS A 19 17.72 -42.33 -8.57
N THR A 20 16.74 -42.90 -9.22
CA THR A 20 15.74 -42.22 -10.06
C THR A 20 14.41 -41.94 -9.34
N LYS A 21 14.14 -42.59 -8.22
CA LYS A 21 12.88 -42.35 -7.49
C LYS A 21 13.04 -41.19 -6.48
N PRO A 22 12.12 -40.22 -6.49
CA PRO A 22 12.12 -39.16 -5.49
C PRO A 22 11.95 -39.78 -4.09
N ASP A 23 12.77 -39.31 -3.15
CA ASP A 23 12.67 -39.76 -1.75
C ASP A 23 11.47 -39.05 -1.08
N TRP A 24 10.30 -39.65 -1.19
CA TRP A 24 9.03 -39.14 -0.69
C TRP A 24 9.07 -38.78 0.81
N ARG A 25 9.91 -39.43 1.60
CA ARG A 25 10.10 -39.14 3.04
C ARG A 25 10.65 -37.73 3.26
N LYS A 26 11.39 -37.19 2.29
CA LYS A 26 11.91 -35.82 2.34
C LYS A 26 10.91 -34.80 1.81
N ILE A 27 10.01 -35.19 0.91
CA ILE A 27 9.02 -34.30 0.28
C ILE A 27 7.76 -34.19 1.14
N LEU A 28 7.29 -35.25 1.73
CA LEU A 28 6.05 -35.35 2.47
C LEU A 28 5.89 -34.28 3.56
N PRO A 29 6.91 -33.93 4.39
CA PRO A 29 6.77 -32.86 5.39
C PRO A 29 6.51 -31.49 4.77
N TYR A 30 7.08 -31.18 3.61
CA TYR A 30 6.82 -29.92 2.93
C TYR A 30 5.43 -29.89 2.29
N ALA A 31 4.99 -31.00 1.70
CA ALA A 31 3.62 -31.14 1.19
C ALA A 31 2.59 -30.93 2.31
N ALA A 32 2.83 -31.50 3.49
CA ALA A 32 1.97 -31.30 4.66
C ALA A 32 1.91 -29.84 5.11
N VAL A 33 3.03 -29.10 5.04
CA VAL A 33 3.07 -27.66 5.35
C VAL A 33 2.26 -26.87 4.33
N VAL A 34 2.41 -27.16 3.03
CA VAL A 34 1.64 -26.49 1.97
C VAL A 34 0.14 -26.71 2.16
N LEU A 35 -0.26 -27.99 2.41
CA LEU A 35 -1.68 -28.33 2.69
C LEU A 35 -2.20 -27.63 3.92
N LEU A 36 -1.41 -27.55 5.00
CA LEU A 36 -1.78 -26.79 6.21
C LEU A 36 -2.01 -25.31 5.90
N PHE A 37 -1.12 -24.67 5.13
CA PHE A 37 -1.25 -23.25 4.80
C PHE A 37 -2.47 -23.00 3.89
N ILE A 38 -2.74 -23.90 2.95
CA ILE A 38 -3.99 -23.85 2.14
C ILE A 38 -5.21 -23.95 3.07
N ALA A 39 -5.22 -24.96 3.95
CA ALA A 39 -6.36 -25.17 4.85
C ALA A 39 -6.62 -23.98 5.77
N LEU A 40 -5.56 -23.37 6.35
CA LEU A 40 -5.68 -22.18 7.19
C LEU A 40 -6.21 -20.97 6.39
N ALA A 41 -5.70 -20.76 5.18
CA ALA A 41 -6.13 -19.65 4.33
C ALA A 41 -7.61 -19.79 3.91
N LEU A 42 -8.03 -20.99 3.52
CA LEU A 42 -9.43 -21.26 3.16
C LEU A 42 -10.36 -21.14 4.36
N ALA A 43 -9.94 -21.67 5.54
CA ALA A 43 -10.75 -21.63 6.75
C ALA A 43 -10.95 -20.19 7.28
N TYR A 44 -9.91 -19.34 7.20
CA TYR A 44 -10.03 -17.96 7.66
C TYR A 44 -11.01 -17.17 6.80
N PHE A 45 -10.96 -17.37 5.47
CA PHE A 45 -11.81 -16.71 4.48
C PHE A 45 -12.98 -17.61 4.05
N TYR A 46 -13.58 -18.36 5.00
CA TYR A 46 -14.66 -19.30 4.72
C TYR A 46 -15.79 -18.71 3.88
N PRO A 47 -16.36 -17.50 4.19
CA PRO A 47 -17.45 -16.93 3.42
C PRO A 47 -17.08 -16.66 1.95
N ALA A 48 -15.84 -16.19 1.68
CA ALA A 48 -15.37 -15.97 0.33
C ALA A 48 -14.95 -17.26 -0.38
N SER A 49 -14.46 -18.26 0.38
CA SER A 49 -13.92 -19.49 -0.19
C SER A 49 -14.99 -20.50 -0.56
N PHE A 50 -16.10 -20.55 0.20
CA PHE A 50 -17.11 -21.58 0.08
C PHE A 50 -18.53 -21.06 -0.17
N ASP A 51 -18.89 -19.87 0.35
CA ASP A 51 -20.22 -19.29 0.20
C ASP A 51 -20.33 -18.32 -0.99
N GLY A 52 -19.21 -18.06 -1.70
CA GLY A 52 -19.16 -17.13 -2.83
C GLY A 52 -19.36 -15.66 -2.47
N ARG A 53 -19.32 -15.32 -1.17
CA ARG A 53 -19.44 -13.94 -0.68
C ARG A 53 -18.18 -13.14 -0.95
N VAL A 54 -18.33 -11.83 -1.03
CA VAL A 54 -17.21 -10.90 -1.23
C VAL A 54 -17.11 -9.91 -0.08
N LEU A 55 -15.87 -9.56 0.27
CA LEU A 55 -15.62 -8.53 1.28
C LEU A 55 -15.97 -7.16 0.71
N PHE A 56 -16.87 -6.44 1.39
CA PHE A 56 -17.12 -5.04 1.05
C PHE A 56 -16.01 -4.15 1.62
N GLN A 57 -15.31 -3.48 0.74
CA GLN A 57 -14.20 -2.58 1.08
C GLN A 57 -14.51 -1.20 0.49
N GLY A 58 -14.72 -0.21 1.36
CA GLY A 58 -15.08 1.15 0.95
C GLY A 58 -14.09 1.77 -0.04
N ASP A 59 -12.79 1.66 0.26
CA ASP A 59 -11.72 2.19 -0.61
C ASP A 59 -11.68 1.51 -1.99
N VAL A 60 -11.88 0.19 -2.04
CA VAL A 60 -11.92 -0.55 -3.32
C VAL A 60 -13.18 -0.19 -4.11
N ALA A 61 -14.29 -0.07 -3.43
CA ALA A 61 -15.56 0.32 -4.05
C ALA A 61 -15.48 1.75 -4.63
N GLY A 62 -14.96 2.71 -3.85
CA GLY A 62 -14.71 4.07 -4.31
C GLY A 62 -13.71 4.13 -5.47
N ALA A 63 -12.59 3.40 -5.35
CA ALA A 63 -11.59 3.33 -6.43
C ALA A 63 -12.14 2.68 -7.71
N SER A 64 -13.20 1.86 -7.63
CA SER A 64 -13.79 1.22 -8.81
C SER A 64 -14.32 2.21 -9.85
N GLY A 65 -14.76 3.41 -9.42
CA GLY A 65 -15.21 4.48 -10.31
C GLY A 65 -14.10 5.21 -11.06
N THR A 66 -12.88 5.25 -10.52
CA THR A 66 -11.79 6.12 -11.01
C THR A 66 -11.27 5.81 -12.41
N ALA A 67 -11.52 4.61 -12.91
CA ALA A 67 -11.10 4.14 -14.23
C ALA A 67 -12.29 3.55 -15.03
N GLN A 68 -13.51 3.97 -14.75
CA GLN A 68 -14.68 3.36 -15.38
C GLN A 68 -14.70 3.61 -16.90
N ASP A 69 -14.38 4.82 -17.34
CA ASP A 69 -14.32 5.17 -18.76
C ASP A 69 -13.28 4.35 -19.55
N VAL A 70 -12.15 4.04 -18.91
CA VAL A 70 -11.11 3.18 -19.53
C VAL A 70 -11.58 1.73 -19.61
N ARG A 71 -12.23 1.21 -18.56
CA ARG A 71 -12.79 -0.15 -18.59
C ARG A 71 -13.89 -0.30 -19.65
N ASP A 72 -14.76 0.69 -19.76
CA ASP A 72 -15.82 0.69 -20.75
C ASP A 72 -15.25 0.75 -22.17
N TRP A 73 -14.19 1.57 -22.37
CA TRP A 73 -13.45 1.66 -23.63
C TRP A 73 -12.77 0.34 -23.98
N GLU A 74 -12.06 -0.25 -23.02
CA GLU A 74 -11.37 -1.53 -23.22
C GLU A 74 -12.36 -2.67 -23.52
N ALA A 75 -13.52 -2.69 -22.85
CA ALA A 75 -14.58 -3.68 -23.10
C ALA A 75 -15.19 -3.53 -24.50
N GLN A 76 -15.27 -2.31 -25.04
CA GLN A 76 -15.84 -2.04 -26.36
C GLN A 76 -14.86 -2.24 -27.51
N THR A 77 -13.59 -1.89 -27.30
CA THR A 77 -12.60 -1.80 -28.38
C THR A 77 -11.46 -2.82 -28.27
N GLY A 78 -11.25 -3.39 -27.09
CA GLY A 78 -10.07 -4.19 -26.76
C GLY A 78 -8.77 -3.38 -26.58
N GLU A 79 -8.84 -2.05 -26.70
CA GLU A 79 -7.68 -1.15 -26.52
C GLU A 79 -7.60 -0.62 -25.10
N HIS A 80 -6.41 -0.64 -24.49
CA HIS A 80 -6.15 -0.06 -23.17
C HIS A 80 -5.74 1.41 -23.29
N SER A 81 -6.28 2.25 -22.39
CA SER A 81 -5.87 3.65 -22.27
C SER A 81 -5.04 3.88 -21.00
N TYR A 82 -3.96 4.65 -21.10
CA TYR A 82 -3.16 5.12 -19.95
C TYR A 82 -3.60 6.48 -19.43
N TRP A 83 -4.75 6.98 -19.88
CA TRP A 83 -5.39 8.21 -19.45
C TRP A 83 -6.86 7.95 -19.13
N THR A 84 -7.35 8.48 -17.99
CA THR A 84 -8.78 8.46 -17.62
C THR A 84 -9.34 9.86 -17.56
N ASN A 85 -10.60 10.01 -17.94
CA ASN A 85 -11.38 11.25 -17.81
C ASN A 85 -12.45 11.15 -16.71
N SER A 86 -12.49 10.04 -15.96
CA SER A 86 -13.51 9.79 -14.92
C SER A 86 -13.44 10.78 -13.75
N LEU A 87 -12.25 11.31 -13.43
CA LEU A 87 -12.05 12.18 -12.26
C LEU A 87 -11.12 13.34 -12.56
N PHE A 88 -11.28 14.45 -11.82
CA PHE A 88 -10.47 15.67 -11.91
C PHE A 88 -10.34 16.22 -13.35
N GLY A 89 -11.36 16.01 -14.20
CA GLY A 89 -11.33 16.42 -15.59
C GLY A 89 -10.34 15.66 -16.48
N GLY A 90 -9.56 14.74 -15.91
CA GLY A 90 -8.63 13.87 -16.62
C GLY A 90 -7.26 13.77 -15.96
N MET A 91 -6.70 12.55 -15.91
CA MET A 91 -5.36 12.29 -15.36
C MET A 91 -4.76 10.96 -15.87
N PRO A 92 -3.42 10.80 -15.81
CA PRO A 92 -2.77 9.54 -16.17
C PRO A 92 -3.18 8.38 -15.27
N MET A 93 -3.27 7.17 -15.84
CA MET A 93 -3.63 5.92 -15.18
C MET A 93 -2.48 5.24 -14.44
N TYR A 94 -1.27 5.82 -14.39
CA TYR A 94 -0.07 5.17 -13.89
C TYR A 94 -0.14 4.69 -12.43
N GLN A 95 -1.05 5.28 -11.64
CA GLN A 95 -1.32 4.86 -10.26
C GLN A 95 -2.78 4.43 -10.03
N ILE A 96 -3.55 4.31 -11.12
CA ILE A 96 -4.93 3.83 -11.12
C ILE A 96 -4.96 2.51 -11.89
N SER A 97 -4.87 1.37 -11.21
CA SER A 97 -4.90 0.04 -11.84
C SER A 97 -3.96 -0.10 -13.06
N PRO A 98 -2.65 0.18 -12.91
CA PRO A 98 -1.73 0.15 -14.04
C PRO A 98 -1.66 -1.25 -14.67
N SER A 99 -1.76 -1.31 -15.98
CA SER A 99 -1.74 -2.55 -16.76
C SER A 99 -0.76 -2.40 -17.94
N TYR A 100 0.29 -3.23 -17.96
CA TYR A 100 1.31 -3.19 -19.00
C TYR A 100 1.55 -4.60 -19.58
N PRO A 101 1.80 -4.74 -20.89
CA PRO A 101 2.03 -6.04 -21.52
C PRO A 101 3.15 -6.86 -20.85
N SER A 102 4.23 -6.21 -20.41
CA SER A 102 5.34 -6.86 -19.69
C SER A 102 4.93 -7.45 -18.35
N THR A 103 3.99 -6.82 -17.66
CA THR A 103 3.53 -7.25 -16.32
C THR A 103 2.51 -8.38 -16.39
N HIS A 104 1.80 -8.57 -17.49
CA HIS A 104 0.80 -9.63 -17.65
C HIS A 104 1.39 -11.03 -17.49
N THR A 105 2.59 -11.30 -18.08
CA THR A 105 3.28 -12.58 -17.93
C THR A 105 3.67 -12.83 -16.48
N LEU A 106 4.20 -11.80 -15.79
CA LEU A 106 4.59 -11.90 -14.40
C LEU A 106 3.37 -12.11 -13.49
N GLN A 107 2.26 -11.45 -13.79
CA GLN A 107 0.98 -11.62 -13.09
C GLN A 107 0.44 -13.05 -13.24
N THR A 108 0.52 -13.62 -14.45
CA THR A 108 0.12 -15.01 -14.71
C THR A 108 0.96 -15.98 -13.88
N ILE A 109 2.27 -15.75 -13.81
CA ILE A 109 3.17 -16.59 -12.99
C ILE A 109 2.83 -16.44 -11.51
N GLN A 110 2.53 -15.22 -11.04
CA GLN A 110 2.05 -14.98 -9.67
C GLN A 110 0.77 -15.76 -9.39
N ASP A 111 -0.23 -15.69 -10.27
CA ASP A 111 -1.52 -16.38 -10.12
C ASP A 111 -1.34 -17.90 -10.01
N VAL A 112 -0.43 -18.48 -10.81
CA VAL A 112 -0.08 -19.91 -10.72
C VAL A 112 0.63 -20.24 -9.39
N LEU A 113 1.64 -19.44 -9.01
CA LEU A 113 2.40 -19.64 -7.78
C LEU A 113 1.53 -19.58 -6.52
N THR A 114 0.52 -18.73 -6.54
CA THR A 114 -0.39 -18.50 -5.42
C THR A 114 -1.69 -19.33 -5.53
N LEU A 115 -1.76 -20.28 -6.44
CA LEU A 115 -2.89 -21.18 -6.67
C LEU A 115 -4.21 -20.46 -7.01
N ARG A 116 -4.11 -19.21 -7.47
CA ARG A 116 -5.25 -18.38 -7.85
C ARG A 116 -5.81 -18.78 -9.22
N LYS A 117 -4.93 -18.96 -10.22
CA LYS A 117 -5.28 -19.42 -11.57
C LYS A 117 -4.25 -20.45 -12.05
N PRO A 118 -4.61 -21.40 -12.89
CA PRO A 118 -5.93 -21.67 -13.44
C PRO A 118 -6.83 -22.45 -12.49
N PHE A 119 -6.31 -22.90 -11.34
CA PHE A 119 -7.01 -23.85 -10.46
C PHE A 119 -8.13 -23.22 -9.63
N TYR A 120 -8.15 -21.88 -9.46
CA TYR A 120 -9.09 -21.16 -8.63
C TYR A 120 -9.24 -21.74 -7.21
N LEU A 121 -8.18 -22.40 -6.72
CA LEU A 121 -8.18 -23.05 -5.41
C LEU A 121 -8.22 -22.00 -4.27
N LEU A 122 -7.44 -20.93 -4.43
CA LEU A 122 -7.39 -19.85 -3.47
C LEU A 122 -8.05 -18.59 -4.08
N GLY A 123 -9.17 -18.18 -3.50
CA GLY A 123 -9.94 -17.02 -3.91
C GLY A 123 -9.24 -15.69 -3.62
N THR A 124 -9.98 -14.61 -3.74
CA THR A 124 -9.48 -13.22 -3.81
C THR A 124 -8.53 -12.83 -2.65
N TYR A 125 -8.74 -13.32 -1.44
CA TYR A 125 -7.93 -12.95 -0.25
C TYR A 125 -7.11 -14.13 0.30
N ALA A 126 -7.62 -15.36 0.17
CA ALA A 126 -6.96 -16.54 0.72
C ALA A 126 -5.55 -16.76 0.15
N TRP A 127 -5.31 -16.44 -1.12
CA TRP A 127 -4.00 -16.56 -1.74
C TRP A 127 -2.94 -15.65 -1.06
N MET A 128 -3.34 -14.47 -0.57
CA MET A 128 -2.42 -13.56 0.11
C MET A 128 -1.93 -14.16 1.42
N LEU A 129 -2.84 -14.69 2.24
CA LEU A 129 -2.50 -15.34 3.50
C LEU A 129 -1.61 -16.57 3.27
N PHE A 130 -1.92 -17.38 2.25
CA PHE A 130 -1.08 -18.50 1.82
C PHE A 130 0.33 -18.04 1.39
N ALA A 131 0.42 -17.00 0.56
CA ALA A 131 1.69 -16.46 0.08
C ALA A 131 2.53 -15.86 1.21
N MET A 132 1.90 -15.17 2.19
CA MET A 132 2.58 -14.65 3.38
C MET A 132 3.19 -15.79 4.22
N MET A 133 2.40 -16.82 4.52
CA MET A 133 2.90 -17.99 5.26
C MET A 133 4.03 -18.69 4.49
N GLY A 134 3.83 -18.93 3.19
CA GLY A 134 4.82 -19.61 2.34
C GLY A 134 6.12 -18.82 2.17
N GLY A 135 6.00 -17.51 1.96
CA GLY A 135 7.13 -16.59 1.85
C GLY A 135 7.98 -16.55 3.12
N PHE A 136 7.33 -16.39 4.28
CA PHE A 136 8.03 -16.35 5.56
C PHE A 136 8.61 -17.72 5.95
N PHE A 137 7.93 -18.80 5.61
CA PHE A 137 8.47 -20.16 5.74
C PHE A 137 9.77 -20.32 4.95
N LEU A 138 9.80 -19.86 3.69
CA LEU A 138 11.01 -19.90 2.85
C LEU A 138 12.14 -19.07 3.47
N PHE A 139 11.84 -17.88 4.00
CA PHE A 139 12.79 -17.03 4.72
C PHE A 139 13.39 -17.74 5.93
N LEU A 140 12.56 -18.31 6.81
CA LEU A 140 13.05 -19.04 7.99
C LEU A 140 13.85 -20.29 7.60
N ARG A 141 13.45 -21.00 6.53
CA ARG A 141 14.21 -22.12 5.98
C ARG A 141 15.57 -21.69 5.43
N SER A 142 15.70 -20.48 4.88
CA SER A 142 16.98 -19.94 4.42
C SER A 142 17.96 -19.70 5.59
N LEU A 143 17.44 -19.42 6.78
CA LEU A 143 18.19 -19.36 8.05
C LEU A 143 18.43 -20.74 8.68
N ARG A 144 18.14 -21.85 7.97
CA ARG A 144 18.29 -23.25 8.42
C ARG A 144 17.42 -23.63 9.62
N ILE A 145 16.36 -22.90 9.89
CA ILE A 145 15.38 -23.23 10.91
C ILE A 145 14.61 -24.48 10.51
N ARG A 146 14.38 -25.43 11.45
CA ARG A 146 13.64 -26.67 11.21
C ARG A 146 12.17 -26.38 10.84
N ILE A 147 11.51 -27.37 10.19
CA ILE A 147 10.16 -27.20 9.61
C ILE A 147 9.15 -26.70 10.65
N LEU A 148 9.01 -27.38 11.79
CA LEU A 148 7.95 -27.08 12.74
C LEU A 148 8.09 -25.68 13.41
N PRO A 149 9.28 -25.24 13.89
CA PRO A 149 9.47 -23.85 14.29
C PRO A 149 9.23 -22.84 13.16
N ALA A 150 9.60 -23.20 11.91
CA ALA A 150 9.35 -22.33 10.78
C ALA A 150 7.84 -22.16 10.49
N VAL A 151 7.02 -23.20 10.69
CA VAL A 151 5.55 -23.10 10.60
C VAL A 151 5.00 -22.15 11.66
N ILE A 152 5.47 -22.23 12.91
CA ILE A 152 5.04 -21.31 13.99
C ILE A 152 5.32 -19.85 13.58
N GLY A 153 6.54 -19.57 13.11
CA GLY A 153 6.87 -18.21 12.67
C GLY A 153 6.06 -17.75 11.46
N SER A 154 5.74 -18.67 10.54
CA SER A 154 4.92 -18.35 9.38
C SER A 154 3.49 -17.99 9.75
N ILE A 155 2.92 -18.70 10.74
CA ILE A 155 1.61 -18.36 11.31
C ILE A 155 1.70 -17.01 12.04
N ALA A 156 2.70 -16.82 12.89
CA ALA A 156 2.87 -15.57 13.64
C ALA A 156 3.03 -14.34 12.72
N TRP A 157 3.72 -14.48 11.59
CA TRP A 157 3.84 -13.43 10.60
C TRP A 157 2.52 -13.16 9.88
N ALA A 158 1.92 -14.20 9.27
CA ALA A 158 0.79 -14.02 8.37
C ALA A 158 -0.51 -13.61 9.09
N PHE A 159 -0.65 -14.01 10.36
CA PHE A 159 -1.77 -13.65 11.23
C PHE A 159 -1.42 -12.50 12.20
N SER A 160 -0.34 -11.76 11.98
CA SER A 160 -0.15 -10.48 12.66
C SER A 160 -1.29 -9.53 12.27
N SER A 161 -1.97 -8.92 13.25
CA SER A 161 -3.31 -8.36 13.05
C SER A 161 -3.37 -7.27 11.96
N TYR A 162 -2.31 -6.48 11.83
CA TYR A 162 -2.27 -5.40 10.85
C TYR A 162 -2.50 -5.88 9.41
N PHE A 163 -2.05 -7.08 9.05
CA PHE A 163 -2.22 -7.61 7.68
C PHE A 163 -3.66 -7.95 7.36
N LEU A 164 -4.40 -8.50 8.32
CA LEU A 164 -5.82 -8.82 8.15
C LEU A 164 -6.66 -7.51 8.15
N ILE A 165 -6.26 -6.55 8.98
CA ILE A 165 -6.81 -5.20 9.02
C ILE A 165 -6.58 -4.48 7.67
N LEU A 166 -5.40 -4.63 7.04
CA LEU A 166 -5.14 -4.09 5.70
C LEU A 166 -6.07 -4.68 4.64
N ILE A 167 -6.41 -5.98 4.74
CA ILE A 167 -7.40 -6.59 3.85
C ILE A 167 -8.76 -5.94 4.06
N MET A 168 -9.18 -5.80 5.32
CA MET A 168 -10.47 -5.17 5.64
C MET A 168 -10.55 -3.73 5.13
N ALA A 169 -9.48 -2.95 5.32
CA ALA A 169 -9.40 -1.56 4.88
C ALA A 169 -9.26 -1.38 3.34
N GLY A 170 -9.07 -2.47 2.58
CA GLY A 170 -8.91 -2.39 1.12
C GLY A 170 -7.48 -2.12 0.62
N HIS A 171 -6.49 -2.08 1.52
CA HIS A 171 -5.08 -1.83 1.16
C HIS A 171 -4.38 -3.06 0.57
N ILE A 172 -4.99 -3.69 -0.43
CA ILE A 172 -4.58 -4.97 -1.02
C ILE A 172 -3.17 -4.91 -1.64
N TRP A 173 -2.84 -3.79 -2.31
CA TRP A 173 -1.53 -3.60 -2.95
C TRP A 173 -0.38 -3.55 -1.94
N LYS A 174 -0.62 -2.95 -0.77
CA LYS A 174 0.34 -2.94 0.35
C LYS A 174 0.63 -4.36 0.82
N LEU A 175 -0.42 -5.15 1.03
CA LEU A 175 -0.29 -6.54 1.48
C LEU A 175 0.36 -7.43 0.40
N THR A 176 0.02 -7.24 -0.88
CA THR A 176 0.63 -7.99 -1.99
C THR A 176 2.15 -7.79 -2.01
N ALA A 177 2.65 -6.59 -1.80
CA ALA A 177 4.09 -6.35 -1.67
C ALA A 177 4.68 -7.15 -0.49
N MET A 178 4.00 -7.17 0.66
CA MET A 178 4.43 -7.90 1.86
C MET A 178 4.51 -9.42 1.66
N CYS A 179 3.68 -10.01 0.79
CA CYS A 179 3.75 -11.44 0.46
C CYS A 179 5.12 -11.86 -0.10
N PHE A 180 5.76 -10.97 -0.86
CA PHE A 180 6.97 -11.32 -1.63
C PHE A 180 8.28 -10.78 -1.03
N ILE A 181 8.22 -9.95 0.02
CA ILE A 181 9.39 -9.47 0.74
C ILE A 181 10.17 -10.59 1.46
N PRO A 182 9.54 -11.49 2.24
CA PRO A 182 10.28 -12.54 2.93
C PRO A 182 11.05 -13.48 1.98
N PRO A 183 10.50 -13.95 0.83
CA PRO A 183 11.26 -14.76 -0.10
C PRO A 183 12.36 -13.97 -0.84
N THR A 184 12.22 -12.65 -1.04
CA THR A 184 13.30 -11.79 -1.53
C THR A 184 14.50 -11.83 -0.57
N LEU A 185 14.27 -11.69 0.74
CA LEU A 185 15.29 -11.78 1.77
C LEU A 185 15.88 -13.21 1.88
N ALA A 186 15.09 -14.25 1.63
CA ALA A 186 15.59 -15.62 1.55
C ALA A 186 16.62 -15.80 0.42
N GLY A 187 16.34 -15.22 -0.75
CA GLY A 187 17.28 -15.17 -1.86
C GLY A 187 18.58 -14.47 -1.50
N MET A 188 18.50 -13.32 -0.85
CA MET A 188 19.67 -12.57 -0.34
C MET A 188 20.51 -13.42 0.62
N ILE A 189 19.88 -14.11 1.58
CA ILE A 189 20.60 -15.00 2.52
C ILE A 189 21.29 -16.14 1.77
N TRP A 190 20.66 -16.73 0.77
CA TRP A 190 21.28 -17.78 -0.05
C TRP A 190 22.49 -17.27 -0.83
N ILE A 191 22.46 -16.03 -1.33
CA ILE A 191 23.62 -15.40 -2.01
C ILE A 191 24.80 -15.31 -1.04
N TYR A 192 24.61 -14.75 0.15
CA TYR A 192 25.67 -14.64 1.14
C TYR A 192 26.15 -16.00 1.68
N ASN A 193 25.31 -17.03 1.60
CA ASN A 193 25.73 -18.42 1.87
C ASN A 193 26.41 -19.12 0.69
N GLY A 194 26.79 -18.40 -0.39
CA GLY A 194 27.54 -18.90 -1.55
C GLY A 194 26.68 -19.59 -2.62
N ARG A 195 25.34 -19.56 -2.51
CA ARG A 195 24.42 -20.08 -3.53
C ARG A 195 24.02 -18.99 -4.51
N TRP A 196 25.00 -18.39 -5.17
CA TRP A 196 24.82 -17.14 -5.94
C TRP A 196 23.78 -17.25 -7.04
N LEU A 197 23.80 -18.32 -7.88
CA LEU A 197 22.84 -18.46 -8.96
C LEU A 197 21.41 -18.69 -8.44
N ALA A 198 21.23 -19.66 -7.54
CA ALA A 198 19.90 -19.97 -7.00
C ALA A 198 19.36 -18.82 -6.15
N GLY A 199 20.22 -18.23 -5.29
CA GLY A 199 19.84 -17.07 -4.46
C GLY A 199 19.53 -15.84 -5.31
N GLY A 200 20.36 -15.57 -6.34
CA GLY A 200 20.14 -14.45 -7.26
C GLY A 200 18.85 -14.57 -8.07
N SER A 201 18.56 -15.76 -8.60
CA SER A 201 17.30 -16.03 -9.32
C SER A 201 16.08 -15.85 -8.41
N VAL A 202 16.12 -16.41 -7.20
CA VAL A 202 15.02 -16.27 -6.22
C VAL A 202 14.84 -14.81 -5.81
N MET A 203 15.93 -14.11 -5.48
CA MET A 203 15.87 -12.70 -5.10
C MET A 203 15.32 -11.84 -6.25
N ALA A 204 15.83 -11.97 -7.47
CA ALA A 204 15.38 -11.21 -8.62
C ALA A 204 13.90 -11.46 -8.93
N PHE A 205 13.48 -12.73 -8.86
CA PHE A 205 12.09 -13.13 -9.13
C PHE A 205 11.11 -12.52 -8.10
N PHE A 206 11.39 -12.69 -6.82
CA PHE A 206 10.50 -12.17 -5.79
C PHE A 206 10.59 -10.64 -5.64
N THR A 207 11.73 -10.02 -5.98
CA THR A 207 11.80 -8.57 -6.15
C THR A 207 10.88 -8.09 -7.28
N ALA A 208 10.85 -8.81 -8.41
CA ALA A 208 9.95 -8.47 -9.52
C ALA A 208 8.47 -8.56 -9.11
N LEU A 209 8.07 -9.61 -8.38
CA LEU A 209 6.71 -9.76 -7.86
C LEU A 209 6.37 -8.71 -6.79
N GLN A 210 7.32 -8.39 -5.92
CA GLN A 210 7.16 -7.36 -4.88
C GLN A 210 6.91 -5.97 -5.49
N VAL A 211 7.69 -5.62 -6.52
CA VAL A 211 7.56 -4.32 -7.21
C VAL A 211 6.31 -4.28 -8.09
N LEU A 212 5.89 -5.42 -8.66
CA LEU A 212 4.63 -5.55 -9.41
C LEU A 212 3.41 -5.11 -8.59
N ALA A 213 3.45 -5.30 -7.27
CA ALA A 213 2.38 -4.85 -6.38
C ALA A 213 2.18 -3.32 -6.36
N ASN A 214 3.05 -2.56 -7.00
CA ASN A 214 2.98 -1.10 -7.15
C ASN A 214 2.86 -0.32 -5.82
N HIS A 215 3.36 -0.88 -4.72
CA HIS A 215 3.41 -0.21 -3.42
C HIS A 215 4.85 0.03 -2.98
N VAL A 216 5.44 1.08 -3.54
CA VAL A 216 6.88 1.41 -3.39
C VAL A 216 7.28 1.63 -1.93
N GLN A 217 6.41 2.22 -1.10
CA GLN A 217 6.70 2.51 0.31
C GLN A 217 7.06 1.26 1.11
N MET A 218 6.35 0.14 0.91
CA MET A 218 6.65 -1.11 1.63
C MET A 218 8.01 -1.66 1.21
N SER A 219 8.29 -1.67 -0.08
CA SER A 219 9.60 -2.07 -0.60
C SER A 219 10.73 -1.19 -0.06
N TYR A 220 10.50 0.12 0.02
CA TYR A 220 11.45 1.08 0.56
C TYR A 220 11.76 0.82 2.05
N TYR A 221 10.74 0.59 2.87
CA TYR A 221 10.95 0.28 4.29
C TYR A 221 11.79 -0.98 4.50
N PHE A 222 11.61 -1.98 3.68
CA PHE A 222 12.42 -3.21 3.78
C PHE A 222 13.86 -3.07 3.27
N LEU A 223 14.21 -1.96 2.58
CA LEU A 223 15.62 -1.63 2.35
C LEU A 223 16.39 -1.39 3.65
N PHE A 224 15.74 -0.87 4.70
CA PHE A 224 16.38 -0.76 6.03
C PHE A 224 16.68 -2.14 6.62
N VAL A 225 15.77 -3.11 6.49
CA VAL A 225 16.04 -4.50 6.92
C VAL A 225 17.23 -5.08 6.13
N MET A 226 17.20 -4.92 4.80
CA MET A 226 18.29 -5.38 3.93
C MET A 226 19.62 -4.71 4.30
N PHE A 227 19.63 -3.42 4.56
CA PHE A 227 20.80 -2.66 4.98
C PHE A 227 21.41 -3.23 6.27
N PHE A 228 20.61 -3.41 7.32
CA PHE A 228 21.11 -4.00 8.56
C PHE A 228 21.57 -5.45 8.37
N MET A 229 20.92 -6.23 7.51
CA MET A 229 21.39 -7.58 7.17
C MET A 229 22.72 -7.55 6.41
N VAL A 230 22.93 -6.61 5.49
CA VAL A 230 24.23 -6.41 4.80
C VAL A 230 25.32 -6.10 5.82
N LEU A 231 25.05 -5.21 6.78
CA LEU A 231 25.99 -4.91 7.87
C LEU A 231 26.30 -6.14 8.73
N ALA A 232 25.27 -6.96 9.01
CA ALA A 232 25.46 -8.22 9.75
C ALA A 232 26.35 -9.21 8.98
N PHE A 233 26.14 -9.36 7.67
CA PHE A 233 26.98 -10.20 6.82
C PHE A 233 28.40 -9.64 6.65
N LEU A 234 28.56 -8.32 6.62
CA LEU A 234 29.88 -7.66 6.63
C LEU A 234 30.64 -7.97 7.93
N ALA A 235 29.98 -7.79 9.07
CA ALA A 235 30.58 -8.11 10.38
C ALA A 235 31.01 -9.58 10.45
N GLU A 236 30.19 -10.50 9.95
CA GLU A 236 30.53 -11.93 9.87
C GLU A 236 31.70 -12.18 8.92
N ALA A 237 31.74 -11.50 7.76
CA ALA A 237 32.82 -11.65 6.78
C ALA A 237 34.17 -11.13 7.34
N ILE A 238 34.15 -10.02 8.11
CA ILE A 238 35.33 -9.50 8.81
C ILE A 238 35.79 -10.53 9.85
N ARG A 239 34.89 -11.02 10.69
CA ARG A 239 35.19 -12.01 11.74
C ARG A 239 35.76 -13.31 11.18
N THR A 240 35.26 -13.76 10.03
CA THR A 240 35.65 -15.03 9.38
C THR A 240 36.74 -14.84 8.32
N LYS A 241 37.25 -13.61 8.13
CA LYS A 241 38.24 -13.25 7.09
C LYS A 241 37.81 -13.58 5.65
N ARG A 242 36.52 -13.48 5.35
CA ARG A 242 35.90 -13.79 4.02
C ARG A 242 35.42 -12.54 3.28
N ILE A 243 36.19 -11.45 3.35
CA ILE A 243 35.82 -10.14 2.79
C ILE A 243 35.57 -10.22 1.26
N ARG A 244 36.43 -10.93 0.51
CA ARG A 244 36.24 -11.10 -0.94
C ARG A 244 34.90 -11.77 -1.28
N HIS A 245 34.53 -12.80 -0.52
CA HIS A 245 33.24 -13.45 -0.69
C HIS A 245 32.08 -12.51 -0.43
N PHE A 246 32.17 -11.64 0.61
CA PHE A 246 31.18 -10.63 0.91
C PHE A 246 30.96 -9.66 -0.27
N PHE A 247 32.01 -9.07 -0.82
CA PHE A 247 31.88 -8.12 -1.94
C PHE A 247 31.32 -8.78 -3.20
N LEU A 248 31.75 -9.99 -3.53
CA LEU A 248 31.18 -10.75 -4.66
C LEU A 248 29.69 -11.07 -4.45
N SER A 249 29.32 -11.46 -3.23
CA SER A 249 27.91 -11.71 -2.88
C SER A 249 27.09 -10.44 -2.93
N SER A 250 27.61 -9.32 -2.44
CA SER A 250 26.96 -8.00 -2.50
C SER A 250 26.74 -7.54 -3.95
N ALA A 251 27.73 -7.78 -4.83
CA ALA A 251 27.55 -7.50 -6.26
C ALA A 251 26.40 -8.33 -6.87
N VAL A 252 26.30 -9.63 -6.52
CA VAL A 252 25.19 -10.48 -6.96
C VAL A 252 23.86 -10.00 -6.41
N VAL A 253 23.80 -9.54 -5.14
CA VAL A 253 22.58 -8.96 -4.54
C VAL A 253 22.13 -7.72 -5.32
N VAL A 254 23.06 -6.81 -5.64
CA VAL A 254 22.76 -5.60 -6.43
C VAL A 254 22.25 -5.98 -7.83
N ILE A 255 22.95 -6.87 -8.53
CA ILE A 255 22.54 -7.31 -9.87
C ILE A 255 21.15 -7.97 -9.84
N ALA A 256 20.90 -8.86 -8.87
CA ALA A 256 19.61 -9.53 -8.73
C ALA A 256 18.48 -8.52 -8.43
N GLY A 257 18.74 -7.55 -7.55
CA GLY A 257 17.81 -6.46 -7.26
C GLY A 257 17.51 -5.61 -8.51
N LEU A 258 18.54 -5.19 -9.24
CA LEU A 258 18.38 -4.40 -10.47
C LEU A 258 17.61 -5.15 -11.56
N VAL A 259 17.87 -6.45 -11.75
CA VAL A 259 17.10 -7.28 -12.70
C VAL A 259 15.63 -7.36 -12.28
N GLY A 260 15.34 -7.63 -11.00
CA GLY A 260 13.97 -7.67 -10.48
C GLY A 260 13.22 -6.33 -10.63
N ILE A 261 13.91 -5.22 -10.37
CA ILE A 261 13.38 -3.86 -10.56
C ILE A 261 13.14 -3.58 -12.05
N ALA A 262 14.08 -3.95 -12.92
CA ALA A 262 14.01 -3.69 -14.36
C ALA A 262 12.82 -4.38 -15.06
N VAL A 263 12.33 -5.50 -14.54
CA VAL A 263 11.09 -6.15 -15.02
C VAL A 263 9.87 -5.22 -14.89
N ASN A 264 9.91 -4.27 -13.93
CA ASN A 264 8.83 -3.30 -13.70
C ASN A 264 9.22 -1.87 -14.15
N SER A 265 10.20 -1.73 -15.06
CA SER A 265 10.73 -0.42 -15.47
C SER A 265 9.65 0.51 -16.01
N THR A 266 8.66 -0.01 -16.74
CA THR A 266 7.55 0.78 -17.27
C THR A 266 6.76 1.43 -16.15
N ASN A 267 6.32 0.65 -15.17
CA ASN A 267 5.54 1.15 -14.05
C ASN A 267 6.35 2.14 -13.20
N LEU A 268 7.59 1.80 -12.87
CA LEU A 268 8.44 2.63 -12.02
C LEU A 268 8.80 3.97 -12.69
N PHE A 269 9.14 3.94 -13.98
CA PHE A 269 9.48 5.14 -14.73
C PHE A 269 8.30 6.10 -14.80
N HIS A 270 7.12 5.61 -15.19
CA HIS A 270 5.93 6.44 -15.31
C HIS A 270 5.41 6.92 -13.96
N THR A 271 5.49 6.08 -12.91
CA THR A 271 5.19 6.50 -11.54
C THR A 271 6.13 7.61 -11.06
N TYR A 272 7.43 7.51 -11.35
CA TYR A 272 8.39 8.55 -11.00
C TYR A 272 8.18 9.85 -11.80
N GLN A 273 7.97 9.76 -13.12
CA GLN A 273 7.71 10.92 -13.96
C GLN A 273 6.40 11.61 -13.55
N TYR A 274 5.34 10.82 -13.36
CA TYR A 274 4.05 11.32 -12.91
C TYR A 274 4.12 11.93 -11.51
N GLY A 275 4.86 11.31 -10.61
CA GLY A 275 5.04 11.80 -9.24
C GLY A 275 5.52 13.25 -9.16
N LYS A 276 6.29 13.73 -10.14
CA LYS A 276 6.76 15.12 -10.22
C LYS A 276 5.65 16.13 -10.52
N GLU A 277 4.61 15.69 -11.21
CA GLU A 277 3.46 16.51 -11.59
C GLU A 277 2.31 16.44 -10.58
N THR A 278 2.45 15.63 -9.55
CA THR A 278 1.42 15.43 -8.51
C THR A 278 1.73 16.22 -7.24
N MET A 279 0.82 16.17 -6.27
CA MET A 279 1.02 16.72 -4.92
C MET A 279 2.34 16.30 -4.25
N ARG A 280 3.00 15.24 -4.75
CA ARG A 280 4.31 14.77 -4.28
C ARG A 280 5.49 15.48 -4.94
N GLY A 281 5.25 16.21 -6.03
CA GLY A 281 6.26 17.00 -6.75
C GLY A 281 6.42 18.43 -6.23
N GLY A 282 5.41 18.92 -5.52
CA GLY A 282 5.32 20.30 -5.04
C GLY A 282 4.58 21.23 -6.02
N SER A 283 4.12 22.38 -5.51
CA SER A 283 3.43 23.41 -6.31
C SER A 283 4.40 24.45 -6.89
N GLU A 284 4.07 24.97 -8.06
CA GLU A 284 4.71 26.17 -8.63
C GLU A 284 4.21 27.46 -7.96
N LEU A 285 3.06 27.39 -7.23
CA LEU A 285 2.50 28.54 -6.56
C LEU A 285 3.24 28.85 -5.27
N THR A 286 3.41 30.15 -5.01
CA THR A 286 3.89 30.69 -3.73
C THR A 286 2.82 31.52 -3.02
N LEU A 287 1.56 31.49 -3.51
CA LEU A 287 0.42 32.16 -2.94
C LEU A 287 0.04 31.51 -1.61
N LYS A 288 -0.23 32.32 -0.58
CA LYS A 288 -0.80 31.83 0.67
C LYS A 288 -2.28 31.53 0.47
N GLN A 289 -2.76 30.43 1.03
CA GLN A 289 -4.20 30.15 1.07
C GLN A 289 -4.94 31.24 1.83
N SER A 290 -5.93 31.88 1.20
CA SER A 290 -6.80 32.84 1.86
C SER A 290 -7.70 32.10 2.85
N GLY A 291 -7.49 32.32 4.18
CA GLY A 291 -8.35 31.78 5.25
C GLY A 291 -7.77 30.60 6.04
N ALA A 292 -6.57 30.12 5.75
CA ALA A 292 -5.88 29.17 6.63
C ALA A 292 -5.38 29.90 7.89
N PRO A 293 -5.49 29.31 9.11
CA PRO A 293 -4.83 29.84 10.29
C PRO A 293 -3.34 30.01 10.00
N THR A 294 -2.76 31.11 10.44
CA THR A 294 -1.41 31.62 10.12
C THR A 294 -0.28 30.61 10.44
N ASP A 295 -0.57 29.53 11.17
CA ASP A 295 0.40 28.59 11.70
C ASP A 295 0.48 27.25 10.93
N GLN A 296 -0.31 27.03 9.88
CA GLN A 296 -0.40 25.71 9.27
C GLN A 296 0.16 25.52 7.85
N VAL A 297 0.55 26.55 7.12
CA VAL A 297 1.11 26.33 5.77
C VAL A 297 2.27 27.27 5.48
N THR A 298 3.44 26.90 5.92
CA THR A 298 4.67 27.27 5.23
C THR A 298 5.09 26.06 4.40
N HIS A 299 4.87 26.11 3.07
CA HIS A 299 5.55 25.21 2.15
C HIS A 299 7.06 25.45 2.19
N GLU A 300 7.70 25.04 3.30
CA GLU A 300 9.16 25.13 3.46
C GLU A 300 9.91 24.18 2.52
N ASN A 301 9.23 23.16 1.99
CA ASN A 301 9.81 22.21 1.07
C ASN A 301 9.29 22.40 -0.35
N LYS A 302 10.12 22.94 -1.23
CA LYS A 302 9.87 23.04 -2.68
C LYS A 302 9.75 21.67 -3.38
N SER A 303 10.03 20.57 -2.70
CA SER A 303 9.90 19.21 -3.23
C SER A 303 9.54 18.23 -2.11
N GLY A 304 8.37 17.60 -2.17
CA GLY A 304 7.92 16.61 -1.19
C GLY A 304 6.57 16.94 -0.57
N LEU A 305 6.08 16.02 0.26
CA LEU A 305 4.86 16.23 1.04
C LEU A 305 5.15 17.12 2.27
N ASP A 306 4.16 17.83 2.72
CA ASP A 306 4.22 18.59 3.97
C ASP A 306 4.51 17.67 5.18
N LYS A 307 5.33 18.13 6.14
CA LYS A 307 5.74 17.36 7.31
C LYS A 307 4.54 16.99 8.19
N ALA A 308 3.58 17.90 8.36
CA ALA A 308 2.37 17.63 9.13
C ALA A 308 1.53 16.54 8.43
N TYR A 309 1.40 16.60 7.10
CA TYR A 309 0.70 15.57 6.33
C TYR A 309 1.42 14.21 6.35
N ILE A 310 2.75 14.18 6.27
CA ILE A 310 3.54 12.95 6.40
C ILE A 310 3.30 12.27 7.75
N THR A 311 3.28 13.06 8.83
CA THR A 311 3.20 12.60 10.21
C THR A 311 1.80 12.57 10.80
N GLN A 312 0.77 12.86 10.01
CA GLN A 312 -0.62 12.88 10.46
C GLN A 312 -1.05 11.56 11.12
N TRP A 313 -0.61 10.41 10.58
CA TRP A 313 -0.80 9.10 11.19
C TRP A 313 0.49 8.67 11.91
N SER A 314 0.78 9.30 13.00
CA SER A 314 1.86 8.93 13.91
C SER A 314 1.34 7.99 15.00
N TYR A 315 2.12 6.97 15.31
CA TYR A 315 1.79 6.02 16.37
C TYR A 315 2.07 6.64 17.74
N GLY A 316 1.17 6.49 18.68
CA GLY A 316 1.40 6.95 20.05
C GLY A 316 2.50 6.11 20.73
N ILE A 317 3.33 6.74 21.55
CA ILE A 317 4.35 6.01 22.32
C ILE A 317 3.70 4.92 23.17
N GLY A 318 2.58 5.23 23.83
CA GLY A 318 1.79 4.26 24.60
C GLY A 318 1.09 3.22 23.73
N GLU A 319 0.77 3.52 22.49
CA GLU A 319 0.20 2.55 21.53
C GLU A 319 1.17 1.42 21.19
N THR A 320 2.47 1.61 21.35
CA THR A 320 3.48 0.55 21.10
C THR A 320 3.19 -0.71 21.91
N TRP A 321 2.51 -0.61 23.05
CA TRP A 321 2.07 -1.74 23.83
C TRP A 321 0.97 -2.58 23.17
N SER A 322 0.39 -2.12 22.05
CA SER A 322 -0.53 -2.94 21.24
C SER A 322 0.14 -4.19 20.69
N LEU A 323 1.47 -4.17 20.51
CA LEU A 323 2.26 -5.36 20.17
C LEU A 323 2.04 -6.51 21.16
N LEU A 324 1.68 -6.19 22.43
CA LEU A 324 1.41 -7.13 23.52
C LEU A 324 -0.10 -7.25 23.87
N ILE A 325 -0.81 -6.13 23.87
CA ILE A 325 -2.21 -6.02 24.31
C ILE A 325 -2.98 -5.26 23.21
N PRO A 326 -3.74 -5.95 22.36
CA PRO A 326 -4.40 -5.33 21.19
C PRO A 326 -5.20 -4.07 21.52
N ASP A 327 -6.06 -4.13 22.53
CA ASP A 327 -6.96 -3.01 22.87
C ASP A 327 -6.36 -2.01 23.88
N ILE A 328 -5.02 -1.88 23.94
CA ILE A 328 -4.33 -0.91 24.83
C ILE A 328 -4.79 0.54 24.65
N LYS A 329 -5.26 0.87 23.45
CA LYS A 329 -5.87 2.16 23.09
C LYS A 329 -7.22 1.97 22.39
N GLY A 330 -7.93 0.86 22.66
CA GLY A 330 -9.30 0.58 22.23
C GLY A 330 -9.45 -0.09 20.87
N GLY A 331 -8.35 -0.45 20.19
CA GLY A 331 -8.39 -1.21 18.94
C GLY A 331 -8.69 -0.35 17.73
N SER A 332 -9.88 -0.44 17.12
CA SER A 332 -10.28 0.33 15.93
C SER A 332 -11.12 1.56 16.28
N SER A 333 -11.08 2.55 15.41
CA SER A 333 -12.00 3.69 15.45
C SER A 333 -13.43 3.24 15.13
N GLY A 334 -14.40 3.80 15.85
CA GLY A 334 -15.82 3.50 15.73
C GLY A 334 -16.54 3.91 16.99
N TYR A 335 -17.85 3.96 16.96
CA TYR A 335 -18.66 4.31 18.12
C TYR A 335 -18.74 3.14 19.12
N LEU A 336 -18.59 3.43 20.43
CA LEU A 336 -18.78 2.44 21.49
C LEU A 336 -20.16 1.78 21.43
N GLY A 337 -21.16 2.47 20.93
CA GLY A 337 -22.52 1.96 20.77
C GLY A 337 -22.65 0.76 19.82
N TYR A 338 -21.65 0.47 19.00
CA TYR A 338 -21.65 -0.74 18.17
C TYR A 338 -21.16 -2.00 18.93
N ASP A 339 -20.62 -1.83 20.14
CA ASP A 339 -20.17 -2.94 20.98
C ASP A 339 -21.24 -3.24 22.05
N GLU A 340 -22.16 -4.14 21.73
CA GLU A 340 -23.26 -4.51 22.62
C GLU A 340 -22.77 -4.96 24.00
N LYS A 341 -21.69 -5.75 24.06
CA LYS A 341 -21.14 -6.25 25.32
C LYS A 341 -20.61 -5.13 26.21
N VAL A 342 -19.99 -4.12 25.59
CA VAL A 342 -19.53 -2.92 26.31
C VAL A 342 -20.73 -2.11 26.78
N MET A 343 -21.74 -1.93 25.91
CA MET A 343 -22.92 -1.14 26.25
C MET A 343 -23.78 -1.74 27.38
N GLU A 344 -23.78 -3.07 27.55
CA GLU A 344 -24.44 -3.77 28.68
C GLU A 344 -23.84 -3.35 30.04
N THR A 345 -22.58 -2.90 30.09
CA THR A 345 -21.90 -2.47 31.32
C THR A 345 -22.10 -1.00 31.65
N VAL A 346 -22.68 -0.23 30.72
CA VAL A 346 -22.82 1.22 30.84
C VAL A 346 -24.08 1.58 31.64
N ASN A 347 -23.94 2.56 32.53
CA ASN A 347 -25.10 3.11 33.24
C ASN A 347 -26.13 3.66 32.24
N PRO A 348 -27.38 3.21 32.26
CA PRO A 348 -28.43 3.63 31.33
C PRO A 348 -28.61 5.15 31.21
N SER A 349 -28.37 5.91 32.30
CA SER A 349 -28.48 7.38 32.31
C SER A 349 -27.50 8.06 31.37
N TYR A 350 -26.34 7.43 31.07
CA TYR A 350 -25.30 7.98 30.21
C TYR A 350 -25.09 7.18 28.93
N ALA A 351 -25.89 6.10 28.72
CA ALA A 351 -25.70 5.17 27.62
C ALA A 351 -25.70 5.86 26.24
N GLN A 352 -26.60 6.81 26.03
CA GLN A 352 -26.68 7.54 24.76
C GLN A 352 -25.43 8.41 24.48
N ALA A 353 -24.89 9.05 25.53
CA ALA A 353 -23.67 9.87 25.39
C ALA A 353 -22.45 8.96 25.13
N ILE A 354 -22.30 7.87 25.90
CA ILE A 354 -21.20 6.91 25.77
C ILE A 354 -21.27 6.20 24.41
N ALA A 355 -22.45 5.82 23.92
CA ALA A 355 -22.64 5.18 22.63
C ALA A 355 -22.07 6.00 21.45
N ARG A 356 -22.03 7.33 21.56
CA ARG A 356 -21.47 8.24 20.55
C ARG A 356 -19.97 8.51 20.71
N MET A 357 -19.34 8.05 21.79
CA MET A 357 -17.90 8.21 21.99
C MET A 357 -17.12 7.21 21.15
N ASN A 358 -15.91 7.64 20.74
CA ASN A 358 -15.03 6.76 19.96
C ASN A 358 -14.49 5.63 20.83
N ARG A 359 -14.47 4.40 20.29
CA ARG A 359 -13.83 3.26 20.93
C ARG A 359 -12.31 3.43 21.01
N TYR A 360 -11.68 3.97 19.97
CA TYR A 360 -10.24 4.24 19.91
C TYR A 360 -9.91 5.58 20.58
N TRP A 361 -8.89 5.58 21.42
CA TRP A 361 -8.40 6.79 22.14
C TRP A 361 -6.87 6.98 22.03
N GLY A 362 -6.25 6.50 20.94
CA GLY A 362 -4.82 6.73 20.63
C GLY A 362 -4.57 8.05 19.90
N ASP A 363 -3.34 8.21 19.42
CA ASP A 363 -2.85 9.46 18.82
C ASP A 363 -3.17 9.61 17.32
N GLN A 364 -3.56 8.54 16.65
CA GLN A 364 -3.91 8.60 15.23
C GLN A 364 -5.28 9.25 15.04
N PRO A 365 -5.53 10.01 13.96
CA PRO A 365 -6.85 10.59 13.69
C PRO A 365 -7.97 9.54 13.65
N PHE A 366 -7.66 8.40 13.05
CA PHE A 366 -8.46 7.18 13.06
C PHE A 366 -7.58 5.98 12.70
N THR A 367 -8.02 4.78 13.07
CA THR A 367 -7.34 3.53 12.74
C THR A 367 -8.34 2.41 12.50
N ALA A 368 -8.02 1.50 11.60
CA ALA A 368 -8.82 0.28 11.38
C ALA A 368 -8.51 -0.84 12.39
N GLY A 369 -7.48 -0.66 13.23
CA GLY A 369 -7.14 -1.60 14.30
C GLY A 369 -5.66 -1.52 14.70
N PRO A 370 -5.28 -2.31 15.73
CA PRO A 370 -3.96 -2.28 16.32
C PRO A 370 -2.93 -3.08 15.52
N VAL A 371 -1.65 -2.82 15.76
CA VAL A 371 -0.54 -3.69 15.36
C VAL A 371 -0.28 -4.68 16.50
N TYR A 372 -0.66 -5.94 16.32
CA TYR A 372 -0.50 -7.00 17.31
C TYR A 372 0.23 -8.20 16.74
N VAL A 373 1.27 -8.67 17.43
CA VAL A 373 2.16 -9.73 16.93
C VAL A 373 2.01 -11.06 17.72
N GLY A 374 1.15 -11.10 18.73
CA GLY A 374 0.96 -12.23 19.63
C GLY A 374 1.76 -12.09 20.92
N ALA A 375 1.07 -12.27 22.06
CA ALA A 375 1.68 -12.05 23.39
C ALA A 375 2.90 -12.95 23.62
N PHE A 376 2.78 -14.24 23.29
CA PHE A 376 3.88 -15.19 23.47
C PHE A 376 5.00 -14.98 22.42
N VAL A 377 4.67 -14.54 21.21
CA VAL A 377 5.67 -14.21 20.19
C VAL A 377 6.53 -13.04 20.66
N LEU A 378 5.91 -12.01 21.26
CA LEU A 378 6.66 -10.88 21.84
C LEU A 378 7.54 -11.32 23.02
N PHE A 379 7.05 -12.21 23.88
CA PHE A 379 7.87 -12.79 24.95
C PHE A 379 9.13 -13.49 24.40
N LEU A 380 8.95 -14.33 23.39
CA LEU A 380 10.08 -15.01 22.74
C LEU A 380 11.03 -14.04 22.04
N PHE A 381 10.52 -12.95 21.46
CA PHE A 381 11.34 -11.90 20.86
C PHE A 381 12.23 -11.23 21.89
N VAL A 382 11.65 -10.78 23.02
CA VAL A 382 12.43 -10.15 24.11
C VAL A 382 13.49 -11.11 24.63
N LEU A 383 13.11 -12.36 24.85
CA LEU A 383 14.07 -13.39 25.25
C LEU A 383 15.17 -13.58 24.18
N GLY A 384 14.79 -13.58 22.90
CA GLY A 384 15.69 -13.71 21.75
C GLY A 384 16.73 -12.61 21.66
N CYS A 385 16.40 -11.39 22.09
CA CYS A 385 17.36 -10.29 22.16
C CYS A 385 18.59 -10.63 23.02
N PHE A 386 18.46 -11.52 23.96
CA PHE A 386 19.54 -11.93 24.87
C PHE A 386 20.16 -13.26 24.48
N ILE A 387 19.35 -14.31 24.22
CA ILE A 387 19.85 -15.69 24.06
C ILE A 387 20.30 -16.05 22.65
N VAL A 388 19.72 -15.43 21.61
CA VAL A 388 20.11 -15.71 20.22
C VAL A 388 21.53 -15.16 19.97
N LYS A 389 22.34 -15.94 19.27
CA LYS A 389 23.72 -15.58 18.93
C LYS A 389 23.84 -15.29 17.42
N GLY A 390 24.84 -14.52 17.07
CA GLY A 390 25.16 -14.21 15.68
C GLY A 390 24.73 -12.82 15.21
N PRO A 391 25.24 -12.36 14.07
CA PRO A 391 25.06 -10.99 13.60
C PRO A 391 23.62 -10.71 13.10
N VAL A 392 22.90 -11.71 12.58
CA VAL A 392 21.52 -11.56 12.11
C VAL A 392 20.58 -11.08 13.21
N LYS A 393 20.79 -11.53 14.46
CA LYS A 393 20.04 -11.01 15.62
C LYS A 393 20.12 -9.49 15.72
N TRP A 394 21.32 -8.93 15.60
CA TRP A 394 21.52 -7.49 15.73
C TRP A 394 20.89 -6.71 14.56
N ALA A 395 20.91 -7.29 13.35
CA ALA A 395 20.21 -6.72 12.22
C ALA A 395 18.68 -6.65 12.44
N LEU A 396 18.08 -7.75 12.89
CA LEU A 396 16.64 -7.80 13.19
C LEU A 396 16.27 -6.84 14.33
N LEU A 397 17.07 -6.82 15.41
CA LEU A 397 16.83 -5.93 16.55
C LEU A 397 16.97 -4.46 16.16
N ALA A 398 18.02 -4.08 15.42
CA ALA A 398 18.21 -2.70 14.98
C ALA A 398 17.06 -2.25 14.06
N ALA A 399 16.62 -3.11 13.14
CA ALA A 399 15.48 -2.82 12.27
C ALA A 399 14.18 -2.66 13.08
N THR A 400 13.95 -3.50 14.09
CA THR A 400 12.78 -3.38 15.00
C THR A 400 12.79 -2.04 15.73
N ILE A 401 13.91 -1.70 16.36
CA ILE A 401 14.04 -0.44 17.12
C ILE A 401 13.83 0.75 16.18
N LEU A 402 14.48 0.77 15.02
CA LEU A 402 14.32 1.86 14.06
C LEU A 402 12.86 2.01 13.60
N SER A 403 12.18 0.90 13.31
CA SER A 403 10.78 0.95 12.85
C SER A 403 9.84 1.48 13.93
N ILE A 404 10.02 1.09 15.19
CA ILE A 404 9.23 1.60 16.31
C ILE A 404 9.46 3.09 16.49
N LEU A 405 10.72 3.54 16.53
CA LEU A 405 11.06 4.95 16.71
C LEU A 405 10.52 5.84 15.57
N LEU A 406 10.62 5.39 14.32
CA LEU A 406 10.10 6.13 13.17
C LEU A 406 8.57 6.10 13.09
N SER A 407 7.92 5.06 13.63
CA SER A 407 6.45 5.01 13.66
C SER A 407 5.84 6.06 14.57
N TRP A 408 6.58 6.54 15.58
CA TRP A 408 6.12 7.59 16.49
C TRP A 408 6.00 8.96 15.80
N GLY A 409 6.56 9.16 14.61
CA GLY A 409 6.35 10.33 13.77
C GLY A 409 6.49 11.67 14.49
N HIS A 410 5.37 12.42 14.65
CA HIS A 410 5.37 13.69 15.36
C HIS A 410 5.70 13.55 16.86
N ASN A 411 5.46 12.39 17.47
CA ASN A 411 5.85 12.12 18.86
C ASN A 411 7.38 11.97 19.05
N MET A 412 8.13 11.87 17.93
CA MET A 412 9.59 11.86 17.90
C MET A 412 10.11 12.70 16.71
N MET A 413 9.63 13.93 16.59
CA MET A 413 9.80 14.77 15.41
C MET A 413 11.24 15.03 15.01
N TRP A 414 12.17 15.13 15.96
CA TRP A 414 13.58 15.34 15.65
C TRP A 414 14.18 14.21 14.77
N LEU A 415 13.86 12.95 15.08
CA LEU A 415 14.30 11.80 14.29
C LEU A 415 13.54 11.74 12.97
N THR A 416 12.24 11.94 13.01
CA THR A 416 11.39 11.91 11.81
C THR A 416 11.78 12.98 10.81
N SER A 417 12.04 14.22 11.26
CA SER A 417 12.54 15.30 10.40
C SER A 417 13.90 14.98 9.81
N PHE A 418 14.82 14.38 10.59
CA PHE A 418 16.10 13.96 10.05
C PHE A 418 15.94 13.00 8.87
N PHE A 419 15.02 12.03 8.96
CA PHE A 419 14.74 11.11 7.84
C PHE A 419 14.04 11.81 6.67
N ILE A 420 13.07 12.68 6.91
CA ILE A 420 12.38 13.44 5.86
C ILE A 420 13.38 14.32 5.08
N ASP A 421 14.27 14.99 5.80
CA ASP A 421 15.16 15.99 5.20
C ASP A 421 16.41 15.39 4.54
N HIS A 422 16.87 14.19 4.96
CA HIS A 422 18.16 13.64 4.53
C HIS A 422 18.07 12.29 3.81
N PHE A 423 16.99 11.50 4.00
CA PHE A 423 16.89 10.21 3.32
C PHE A 423 16.16 10.35 1.99
N PRO A 424 16.79 9.89 0.87
CA PRO A 424 16.19 10.01 -0.45
C PRO A 424 14.78 9.41 -0.50
N LEU A 425 13.80 10.13 -1.05
CA LEU A 425 12.41 9.70 -1.24
C LEU A 425 11.58 9.51 0.05
N TYR A 426 12.13 9.67 1.24
CA TYR A 426 11.36 9.52 2.48
C TYR A 426 10.24 10.57 2.58
N ASP A 427 10.50 11.77 2.08
CA ASP A 427 9.57 12.91 1.95
C ASP A 427 8.38 12.66 0.98
N LYS A 428 8.40 11.55 0.24
CA LYS A 428 7.33 11.19 -0.73
C LYS A 428 6.27 10.26 -0.13
N PHE A 429 6.49 9.75 1.10
CA PHE A 429 5.62 8.79 1.75
C PHE A 429 4.88 9.43 2.92
N ARG A 430 3.61 9.08 3.09
CA ARG A 430 2.78 9.46 4.24
C ARG A 430 2.53 8.27 5.16
N THR A 431 1.90 8.53 6.32
CA THR A 431 1.50 7.47 7.27
C THR A 431 2.71 6.73 7.82
N VAL A 432 3.52 7.46 8.59
CA VAL A 432 4.78 6.93 9.16
C VAL A 432 4.57 5.68 10.03
N SER A 433 3.40 5.52 10.67
CA SER A 433 3.05 4.32 11.44
C SER A 433 3.12 3.01 10.63
N SER A 434 2.95 3.09 9.29
CA SER A 434 3.07 1.93 8.41
C SER A 434 4.44 1.25 8.42
N ILE A 435 5.50 1.92 8.93
CA ILE A 435 6.85 1.31 9.05
C ILE A 435 6.90 0.18 10.09
N LEU A 436 5.88 0.06 10.96
CA LEU A 436 5.77 -1.05 11.92
C LEU A 436 5.69 -2.44 11.26
N VAL A 437 5.39 -2.54 9.96
CA VAL A 437 5.52 -3.80 9.20
C VAL A 437 6.91 -4.42 9.32
N ILE A 438 7.95 -3.62 9.56
CA ILE A 438 9.30 -4.13 9.86
C ILE A 438 9.31 -4.85 11.21
N ALA A 439 8.71 -4.26 12.26
CA ALA A 439 8.62 -4.89 13.57
C ALA A 439 7.81 -6.19 13.51
N GLU A 440 6.70 -6.19 12.78
CA GLU A 440 5.88 -7.39 12.55
C GLU A 440 6.64 -8.50 11.84
N PHE A 441 7.59 -8.17 10.97
CA PHE A 441 8.48 -9.14 10.32
C PHE A 441 9.59 -9.63 11.25
N THR A 442 10.27 -8.70 11.93
CA THR A 442 11.50 -9.01 12.69
C THR A 442 11.21 -9.65 14.02
N ILE A 443 10.09 -9.31 14.67
CA ILE A 443 9.68 -9.89 15.95
C ILE A 443 9.42 -11.41 15.82
N PRO A 444 8.56 -11.92 14.93
CA PRO A 444 8.39 -13.36 14.75
C PRO A 444 9.67 -14.08 14.31
N ALA A 445 10.50 -13.42 13.46
CA ALA A 445 11.76 -14.01 13.02
C ALA A 445 12.70 -14.28 14.20
N LEU A 446 12.93 -13.29 15.06
CA LEU A 446 13.80 -13.44 16.23
C LEU A 446 13.18 -14.32 17.30
N ALA A 447 11.84 -14.28 17.48
CA ALA A 447 11.10 -15.15 18.37
C ALA A 447 11.30 -16.65 18.04
N VAL A 448 11.21 -17.00 16.76
CA VAL A 448 11.45 -18.37 16.29
C VAL A 448 12.91 -18.78 16.48
N MET A 449 13.85 -17.87 16.25
CA MET A 449 15.28 -18.15 16.54
C MET A 449 15.49 -18.42 18.03
N ALA A 450 14.83 -17.68 18.91
CA ALA A 450 14.88 -17.95 20.36
C ALA A 450 14.28 -19.31 20.71
N LEU A 451 13.13 -19.66 20.13
CA LEU A 451 12.47 -20.94 20.34
C LEU A 451 13.36 -22.12 19.92
N VAL A 452 14.10 -21.97 18.81
CA VAL A 452 15.07 -22.97 18.35
C VAL A 452 16.20 -23.16 19.36
N GLU A 453 16.75 -22.08 19.95
CA GLU A 453 17.80 -22.17 20.97
C GLU A 453 17.26 -22.81 22.27
N ILE A 454 16.04 -22.47 22.71
CA ILE A 454 15.37 -23.10 23.87
C ILE A 454 15.28 -24.63 23.70
N ILE A 455 14.83 -25.07 22.52
CA ILE A 455 14.62 -26.50 22.25
C ILE A 455 15.96 -27.23 22.13
N LYS A 456 16.97 -26.60 21.56
CA LYS A 456 18.29 -27.20 21.35
C LYS A 456 19.02 -27.45 22.68
N GLU A 457 18.90 -26.55 23.63
CA GLU A 457 19.57 -26.65 24.92
C GLU A 457 18.85 -27.58 25.90
N GLY A 458 17.52 -27.64 25.81
CA GLY A 458 16.71 -28.62 26.59
C GLY A 458 16.87 -28.58 28.09
N LYS A 459 17.53 -27.56 28.62
CA LYS A 459 17.84 -27.38 30.05
C LYS A 459 17.36 -26.01 30.51
N PRO A 460 16.85 -25.92 31.77
CA PRO A 460 16.68 -24.61 32.37
C PRO A 460 18.06 -23.94 32.51
N LEU A 461 18.10 -22.75 32.11
CA LEU A 461 19.18 -21.86 31.84
C LEU A 461 20.32 -21.78 32.86
N LEU A 462 21.53 -21.63 32.33
CA LEU A 462 22.73 -21.19 33.07
C LEU A 462 22.48 -19.86 33.80
N LYS A 463 23.14 -19.59 34.92
CA LYS A 463 23.00 -18.34 35.69
C LYS A 463 23.08 -17.06 34.83
N ARG A 464 23.81 -17.11 33.71
CA ARG A 464 23.98 -15.99 32.76
C ARG A 464 22.67 -15.65 32.00
N GLU A 465 21.74 -16.58 31.84
CA GLU A 465 20.51 -16.37 31.03
C GLU A 465 19.31 -16.05 31.93
N ARG A 466 19.49 -16.14 33.28
CA ARG A 466 18.45 -15.78 34.26
C ARG A 466 17.97 -14.33 34.04
N THR A 467 18.87 -13.40 33.79
CA THR A 467 18.52 -11.99 33.48
C THR A 467 17.63 -11.88 32.25
N ALA A 468 17.90 -12.65 31.19
CA ALA A 468 17.09 -12.67 29.98
C ALA A 468 15.63 -13.12 30.24
N TRP A 469 15.46 -14.19 31.03
CA TRP A 469 14.16 -14.68 31.43
C TRP A 469 13.40 -13.72 32.33
N VAL A 470 14.09 -13.12 33.30
CA VAL A 470 13.50 -12.10 34.18
C VAL A 470 13.06 -10.90 33.34
N ALA A 471 13.90 -10.41 32.44
CA ALA A 471 13.57 -9.28 31.57
C ALA A 471 12.37 -9.61 30.66
N ALA A 472 12.38 -10.77 30.01
CA ALA A 472 11.28 -11.17 29.14
C ALA A 472 9.95 -11.32 29.92
N THR A 473 10.02 -11.94 31.13
CA THR A 473 8.84 -12.10 31.99
C THR A 473 8.33 -10.74 32.48
N LEU A 474 9.19 -9.85 32.93
CA LEU A 474 8.78 -8.53 33.42
C LEU A 474 8.19 -7.66 32.30
N LEU A 475 8.84 -7.64 31.12
CA LEU A 475 8.41 -6.81 30.01
C LEU A 475 7.18 -7.34 29.27
N THR A 476 6.74 -8.56 29.51
CA THR A 476 5.53 -9.11 28.89
C THR A 476 4.51 -9.54 29.94
N LEU A 477 4.76 -10.59 30.70
CA LEU A 477 3.82 -11.07 31.72
C LEU A 477 3.58 -9.98 32.79
N GLY A 478 4.68 -9.37 33.29
CA GLY A 478 4.61 -8.29 34.29
C GLY A 478 3.88 -7.07 33.76
N ALA A 479 4.17 -6.65 32.51
CA ALA A 479 3.46 -5.54 31.87
C ALA A 479 1.97 -5.85 31.66
N SER A 480 1.62 -7.06 31.19
CA SER A 480 0.22 -7.46 31.04
C SER A 480 -0.52 -7.43 32.36
N LEU A 481 0.09 -7.93 33.45
CA LEU A 481 -0.47 -7.87 34.78
C LEU A 481 -0.64 -6.43 35.30
N LEU A 482 0.37 -5.57 35.03
CA LEU A 482 0.34 -4.18 35.44
C LEU A 482 -0.82 -3.43 34.78
N PHE A 483 -0.98 -3.58 33.47
CA PHE A 483 -2.07 -2.95 32.74
C PHE A 483 -3.45 -3.55 33.06
N ALA A 484 -3.52 -4.83 33.43
CA ALA A 484 -4.75 -5.45 33.90
C ALA A 484 -5.21 -4.89 35.25
N LEU A 485 -4.26 -4.59 36.17
CA LEU A 485 -4.54 -4.06 37.48
C LEU A 485 -4.65 -2.53 37.54
N VAL A 486 -3.91 -1.84 36.68
CA VAL A 486 -3.86 -0.36 36.62
C VAL A 486 -4.04 0.11 35.16
N PRO A 487 -5.26 -0.04 34.60
CA PRO A 487 -5.53 0.32 33.19
C PRO A 487 -5.30 1.80 32.88
N SER A 488 -5.46 2.66 33.86
CA SER A 488 -5.32 4.11 33.70
C SER A 488 -3.90 4.64 33.51
N LEU A 489 -2.88 3.76 33.63
CA LEU A 489 -1.46 4.14 33.59
C LEU A 489 -1.05 4.90 32.32
N LEU A 490 -1.63 4.55 31.16
CA LEU A 490 -1.31 5.19 29.87
C LEU A 490 -2.35 6.25 29.42
N GLY A 491 -3.23 6.67 30.33
CA GLY A 491 -4.36 7.53 29.97
C GLY A 491 -5.45 6.78 29.19
N LEU A 492 -6.71 7.14 29.41
CA LEU A 492 -7.90 6.51 28.85
C LEU A 492 -8.74 7.48 28.00
N LEU A 493 -8.22 8.68 27.75
CA LEU A 493 -8.82 9.68 26.89
C LEU A 493 -7.83 10.09 25.81
N SER A 494 -8.34 10.48 24.66
CA SER A 494 -7.54 11.14 23.62
C SER A 494 -7.26 12.60 24.00
N GLY A 495 -6.25 13.21 23.38
CA GLY A 495 -5.95 14.63 23.62
C GLY A 495 -7.12 15.58 23.32
N GLN A 496 -7.93 15.26 22.31
CA GLN A 496 -9.14 16.02 21.95
C GLN A 496 -10.23 15.87 23.03
N GLU A 497 -10.44 14.67 23.54
CA GLU A 497 -11.40 14.42 24.61
C GLU A 497 -10.98 15.07 25.93
N GLU A 498 -9.67 15.05 26.24
CA GLU A 498 -9.17 15.79 27.41
C GLU A 498 -9.43 17.28 27.32
N ALA A 499 -9.24 17.88 26.13
CA ALA A 499 -9.55 19.28 25.89
C ALA A 499 -11.06 19.55 26.03
N MET A 500 -11.90 18.73 25.39
CA MET A 500 -13.37 18.83 25.46
C MET A 500 -13.89 18.76 26.91
N PHE A 501 -13.43 17.78 27.71
CA PHE A 501 -13.85 17.64 29.10
C PHE A 501 -13.26 18.73 29.99
N ARG A 502 -12.13 19.33 29.62
CA ARG A 502 -11.57 20.51 30.35
C ARG A 502 -12.43 21.75 30.12
N GLU A 503 -12.87 21.98 28.90
CA GLU A 503 -13.77 23.06 28.56
C GLU A 503 -15.14 22.91 29.26
N ALA A 504 -15.64 21.69 29.36
CA ALA A 504 -16.89 21.33 30.02
C ALA A 504 -16.80 21.14 31.56
N ALA A 505 -15.66 21.44 32.17
CA ALA A 505 -15.41 21.17 33.61
C ALA A 505 -16.40 21.76 34.60
N GLY A 506 -17.14 22.84 34.19
CA GLY A 506 -18.18 23.46 35.01
C GLY A 506 -19.53 22.70 35.02
N HIS A 507 -19.69 21.67 34.21
CA HIS A 507 -20.95 20.90 34.08
C HIS A 507 -20.88 19.57 34.80
N PRO A 508 -21.71 19.32 35.86
CA PRO A 508 -21.69 18.04 36.60
C PRO A 508 -21.94 16.80 35.70
N GLU A 509 -22.78 16.93 34.68
CA GLU A 509 -23.08 15.87 33.74
C GLU A 509 -21.83 15.47 32.91
N ALA A 510 -21.03 16.43 32.48
CA ALA A 510 -19.80 16.18 31.76
C ALA A 510 -18.77 15.38 32.60
N ALA A 511 -18.68 15.70 33.90
CA ALA A 511 -17.83 14.96 34.83
C ALA A 511 -18.30 13.51 35.00
N ALA A 512 -19.61 13.26 35.07
CA ALA A 512 -20.18 11.92 35.15
C ALA A 512 -19.97 11.12 33.88
N ILE A 513 -20.17 11.73 32.68
CA ILE A 513 -19.90 11.11 31.38
C ILE A 513 -18.42 10.75 31.26
N LYS A 514 -17.50 11.66 31.64
CA LYS A 514 -16.06 11.40 31.67
C LYS A 514 -15.71 10.19 32.52
N THR A 515 -16.21 10.14 33.75
CA THR A 515 -15.96 9.02 34.67
C THR A 515 -16.46 7.71 34.06
N THR A 516 -17.71 7.69 33.57
CA THR A 516 -18.29 6.50 32.93
C THR A 516 -17.48 6.06 31.72
N LEU A 517 -17.02 6.98 30.86
CA LEU A 517 -16.17 6.68 29.71
C LEU A 517 -14.83 6.06 30.13
N VAL A 518 -14.20 6.62 31.17
CA VAL A 518 -12.94 6.10 31.74
C VAL A 518 -13.13 4.69 32.30
N ASP A 519 -14.25 4.45 33.01
CA ASP A 519 -14.55 3.11 33.57
C ASP A 519 -14.76 2.07 32.46
N VAL A 520 -15.51 2.43 31.43
CA VAL A 520 -15.74 1.56 30.25
C VAL A 520 -14.43 1.21 29.56
N ARG A 521 -13.60 2.20 29.27
CA ARG A 521 -12.29 1.97 28.62
C ARG A 521 -11.29 1.24 29.51
N SER A 522 -11.36 1.44 30.82
CA SER A 522 -10.62 0.64 31.81
C SER A 522 -10.99 -0.83 31.69
N GLY A 523 -12.28 -1.14 31.59
CA GLY A 523 -12.80 -2.50 31.41
C GLY A 523 -12.30 -3.16 30.13
N ILE A 524 -12.36 -2.43 29.00
CA ILE A 524 -11.87 -2.91 27.68
C ILE A 524 -10.38 -3.28 27.78
N LEU A 525 -9.56 -2.35 28.25
CA LEU A 525 -8.11 -2.54 28.36
C LEU A 525 -7.77 -3.68 29.34
N ALA A 526 -8.37 -3.68 30.53
CA ALA A 526 -8.09 -4.69 31.54
C ALA A 526 -8.46 -6.10 31.06
N SER A 527 -9.60 -6.27 30.41
CA SER A 527 -10.03 -7.56 29.86
C SER A 527 -9.00 -8.12 28.87
N ASP A 528 -8.51 -7.29 27.96
CA ASP A 528 -7.54 -7.74 26.96
C ASP A 528 -6.13 -7.94 27.53
N ALA A 529 -5.76 -7.17 28.56
CA ALA A 529 -4.52 -7.38 29.31
C ALA A 529 -4.55 -8.72 30.08
N TRP A 530 -5.68 -9.08 30.71
CA TRP A 530 -5.89 -10.40 31.31
C TRP A 530 -5.82 -11.54 30.30
N ARG A 531 -6.35 -11.35 29.10
CA ARG A 531 -6.23 -12.32 28.01
C ARG A 531 -4.76 -12.57 27.66
N SER A 532 -3.98 -11.52 27.43
CA SER A 532 -2.54 -11.62 27.12
C SER A 532 -1.76 -12.25 28.27
N PHE A 533 -2.07 -11.90 29.52
CA PHE A 533 -1.49 -12.51 30.71
C PHE A 533 -1.78 -14.02 30.77
N GLY A 534 -3.03 -14.42 30.54
CA GLY A 534 -3.44 -15.84 30.58
C GLY A 534 -2.70 -16.68 29.53
N ILE A 535 -2.56 -16.15 28.28
CA ILE A 535 -1.80 -16.79 27.21
C ILE A 535 -0.33 -16.99 27.62
N LEU A 536 0.29 -15.97 28.19
CA LEU A 536 1.68 -16.03 28.65
C LEU A 536 1.86 -17.06 29.80
N VAL A 537 0.91 -17.13 30.72
CA VAL A 537 0.93 -18.14 31.79
C VAL A 537 0.83 -19.55 31.21
N VAL A 538 -0.11 -19.83 30.33
CA VAL A 538 -0.27 -21.14 29.69
C VAL A 538 1.00 -21.53 28.91
N CYS A 539 1.56 -20.64 28.12
CA CYS A 539 2.82 -20.89 27.40
C CYS A 539 4.00 -21.10 28.38
N GLY A 540 4.05 -20.35 29.48
CA GLY A 540 5.03 -20.51 30.53
C GLY A 540 4.96 -21.91 31.21
N ILE A 541 3.75 -22.42 31.48
CA ILE A 541 3.52 -23.75 31.98
C ILE A 541 4.01 -24.82 30.98
N LEU A 542 3.72 -24.65 29.67
CA LEU A 542 4.19 -25.60 28.66
C LEU A 542 5.71 -25.64 28.58
N LEU A 543 6.39 -24.50 28.67
CA LEU A 543 7.85 -24.42 28.70
C LEU A 543 8.40 -25.06 29.98
N TRP A 544 7.76 -24.84 31.11
CA TRP A 544 8.15 -25.47 32.37
C TRP A 544 8.02 -27.00 32.29
N LEU A 545 6.90 -27.54 31.79
CA LEU A 545 6.72 -28.99 31.58
C LEU A 545 7.78 -29.57 30.63
N PHE A 546 8.17 -28.83 29.60
CA PHE A 546 9.25 -29.21 28.68
C PHE A 546 10.60 -29.30 29.43
N PHE A 547 10.94 -28.30 30.24
CA PHE A 547 12.18 -28.29 31.00
C PHE A 547 12.21 -29.40 32.07
N GLN A 548 11.05 -29.76 32.61
CA GLN A 548 10.90 -30.92 33.51
C GLN A 548 10.93 -32.27 32.77
N LYS A 549 11.14 -32.26 31.43
CA LYS A 549 11.10 -33.46 30.56
C LYS A 549 9.77 -34.21 30.58
N ARG A 550 8.69 -33.59 31.05
CA ARG A 550 7.32 -34.15 31.04
C ARG A 550 6.63 -33.95 29.70
N LEU A 551 7.10 -33.00 28.89
CA LEU A 551 6.58 -32.69 27.54
C LEU A 551 7.69 -32.87 26.51
N LYS A 552 7.41 -33.60 25.43
CA LYS A 552 8.34 -33.76 24.26
C LYS A 552 8.40 -32.47 23.45
N ALA A 553 9.56 -32.18 22.84
CA ALA A 553 9.76 -30.99 22.02
C ALA A 553 8.71 -30.84 20.86
N THR A 554 8.34 -31.96 20.23
CA THR A 554 7.31 -31.92 19.16
C THR A 554 5.95 -31.54 19.72
N ALA A 555 5.55 -32.10 20.85
CA ALA A 555 4.28 -31.73 21.50
C ALA A 555 4.27 -30.26 21.94
N LEU A 556 5.36 -29.77 22.54
CA LEU A 556 5.53 -28.35 22.86
C LEU A 556 5.32 -27.48 21.64
N LEU A 557 6.02 -27.76 20.55
CA LEU A 557 5.94 -26.96 19.31
C LEU A 557 4.53 -26.98 18.72
N VAL A 558 3.85 -28.14 18.70
CA VAL A 558 2.47 -28.22 18.20
C VAL A 558 1.53 -27.40 19.09
N SER A 559 1.65 -27.54 20.43
CA SER A 559 0.83 -26.74 21.35
C SER A 559 1.07 -25.23 21.19
N LEU A 560 2.33 -24.82 21.06
CA LEU A 560 2.66 -23.41 20.84
C LEU A 560 2.15 -22.90 19.47
N ALA A 561 2.18 -23.73 18.41
CA ALA A 561 1.60 -23.39 17.11
C ALA A 561 0.09 -23.15 17.22
N VAL A 562 -0.61 -24.04 17.91
CA VAL A 562 -2.07 -23.91 18.13
C VAL A 562 -2.39 -22.67 18.97
N ILE A 563 -1.67 -22.46 20.08
CA ILE A 563 -1.92 -21.27 20.92
C ILE A 563 -1.63 -19.98 20.16
N THR A 564 -0.53 -19.90 19.43
CA THR A 564 -0.21 -18.72 18.61
C THR A 564 -1.28 -18.47 17.54
N LEU A 565 -1.76 -19.53 16.88
CA LEU A 565 -2.85 -19.41 15.90
C LEU A 565 -4.14 -18.93 16.56
N VAL A 566 -4.55 -19.53 17.68
CA VAL A 566 -5.79 -19.15 18.38
C VAL A 566 -5.70 -17.73 18.92
N ASP A 567 -4.56 -17.33 19.48
CA ASP A 567 -4.31 -15.98 19.97
C ASP A 567 -4.50 -14.93 18.88
N LEU A 568 -3.81 -15.09 17.75
CA LEU A 568 -3.88 -14.15 16.64
C LEU A 568 -5.23 -14.20 15.93
N TRP A 569 -5.75 -15.40 15.63
CA TRP A 569 -7.04 -15.58 14.95
C TRP A 569 -8.19 -14.92 15.70
N THR A 570 -8.23 -15.06 17.02
CA THR A 570 -9.32 -14.45 17.82
C THR A 570 -9.23 -12.92 17.85
N VAL A 571 -8.03 -12.35 17.79
CA VAL A 571 -7.84 -10.91 17.65
C VAL A 571 -8.22 -10.45 16.25
N ASP A 572 -7.77 -11.16 15.21
CA ASP A 572 -8.03 -10.80 13.81
C ASP A 572 -9.52 -10.81 13.48
N LYS A 573 -10.28 -11.77 14.05
CA LYS A 573 -11.73 -11.86 13.86
C LYS A 573 -12.51 -10.71 14.54
N ARG A 574 -11.87 -9.87 15.36
CA ARG A 574 -12.50 -8.63 15.85
C ARG A 574 -12.61 -7.59 14.73
N TYR A 575 -11.65 -7.62 13.76
CA TYR A 575 -11.49 -6.61 12.71
C TYR A 575 -11.91 -7.11 11.33
N LEU A 576 -11.68 -8.38 11.02
CA LEU A 576 -12.07 -9.03 9.78
C LEU A 576 -12.83 -10.33 10.09
N ASN A 577 -14.12 -10.20 10.33
CA ASN A 577 -15.03 -11.30 10.62
C ASN A 577 -15.93 -11.64 9.42
N ASP A 578 -16.79 -12.63 9.59
CA ASP A 578 -17.63 -13.17 8.52
C ASP A 578 -18.79 -12.23 8.13
N GLU A 579 -19.17 -11.28 9.00
CA GLU A 579 -20.24 -10.29 8.76
C GLU A 579 -19.85 -9.23 7.73
N HIS A 580 -18.55 -9.01 7.53
CA HIS A 580 -18.03 -8.09 6.52
C HIS A 580 -18.18 -8.62 5.08
N PHE A 581 -18.50 -9.92 4.93
CA PHE A 581 -18.69 -10.53 3.61
C PHE A 581 -20.17 -10.47 3.21
N ILE A 582 -20.42 -9.88 2.05
CA ILE A 582 -21.76 -9.68 1.49
C ILE A 582 -21.91 -10.38 0.15
N ASP A 583 -23.15 -10.53 -0.30
CA ASP A 583 -23.42 -11.07 -1.63
C ASP A 583 -22.86 -10.13 -2.71
N PRO A 584 -22.27 -10.68 -3.79
CA PRO A 584 -21.65 -9.88 -4.86
C PRO A 584 -22.59 -8.84 -5.47
N GLU A 585 -23.87 -9.13 -5.56
CA GLU A 585 -24.90 -8.24 -6.12
C GLU A 585 -25.07 -6.96 -5.29
N LEU A 586 -24.88 -7.05 -3.98
CA LEU A 586 -25.00 -5.91 -3.07
C LEU A 586 -23.80 -4.96 -3.15
N VAL A 587 -22.64 -5.43 -3.66
CA VAL A 587 -21.43 -4.60 -3.74
C VAL A 587 -21.66 -3.39 -4.65
N SER A 588 -22.21 -3.60 -5.84
CA SER A 588 -22.47 -2.51 -6.79
C SER A 588 -23.50 -1.50 -6.25
N GLN A 589 -24.51 -1.98 -5.54
CA GLN A 589 -25.54 -1.14 -4.93
C GLN A 589 -24.99 -0.30 -3.76
N ARG A 590 -24.08 -0.87 -2.96
CA ARG A 590 -23.45 -0.15 -1.82
C ARG A 590 -22.34 0.78 -2.25
N ALA A 591 -21.57 0.41 -3.29
CA ALA A 591 -20.39 1.15 -3.72
C ALA A 591 -20.74 2.52 -4.33
N ALA A 592 -21.69 2.56 -5.25
CA ALA A 592 -22.15 3.79 -5.90
C ALA A 592 -23.55 3.53 -6.49
N PRO A 593 -24.60 3.72 -5.71
CA PRO A 593 -25.96 3.53 -6.18
C PRO A 593 -26.27 4.50 -7.32
N LEU A 594 -26.87 3.99 -8.39
CA LEU A 594 -27.29 4.81 -9.51
C LEU A 594 -28.55 5.60 -9.12
N THR A 595 -28.41 6.90 -8.93
CA THR A 595 -29.50 7.79 -8.54
C THR A 595 -30.38 8.18 -9.72
N GLU A 596 -31.57 8.72 -9.47
CA GLU A 596 -32.43 9.28 -10.53
C GLU A 596 -31.77 10.48 -11.22
N ALA A 597 -30.96 11.25 -10.50
CA ALA A 597 -30.17 12.33 -11.07
C ALA A 597 -29.16 11.78 -12.09
N ASP A 598 -28.47 10.71 -11.74
CA ASP A 598 -27.49 10.08 -12.67
C ASP A 598 -28.20 9.56 -13.92
N LYS A 599 -29.37 8.93 -13.80
CA LYS A 599 -30.14 8.42 -14.95
C LYS A 599 -30.53 9.54 -15.90
N GLN A 600 -30.97 10.68 -15.36
CA GLN A 600 -31.33 11.86 -16.15
C GLN A 600 -30.14 12.41 -16.91
N ILE A 601 -29.00 12.53 -16.25
CA ILE A 601 -27.75 13.03 -16.88
C ILE A 601 -27.25 12.05 -17.94
N LEU A 602 -27.28 10.74 -17.69
CA LEU A 602 -26.85 9.70 -18.62
C LEU A 602 -27.76 9.59 -19.88
N ALA A 603 -28.97 10.16 -19.86
CA ALA A 603 -29.80 10.29 -21.04
C ALA A 603 -29.24 11.27 -22.06
N ASP A 604 -28.44 12.24 -21.65
CA ASP A 604 -27.74 13.15 -22.55
C ASP A 604 -26.55 12.44 -23.21
N LYS A 605 -26.57 12.37 -24.55
CA LYS A 605 -25.53 11.74 -25.37
C LYS A 605 -24.52 12.72 -25.95
N SER A 606 -24.52 13.99 -25.51
CA SER A 606 -23.52 14.95 -25.94
C SER A 606 -22.12 14.53 -25.46
N LEU A 607 -21.10 14.87 -26.26
CA LEU A 607 -19.73 14.42 -25.98
C LEU A 607 -18.97 15.40 -25.06
N GLY A 608 -18.09 14.89 -24.23
CA GLY A 608 -17.06 15.66 -23.54
C GLY A 608 -17.53 16.52 -22.38
N TYR A 609 -18.82 16.48 -21.96
CA TYR A 609 -19.27 17.23 -20.78
C TYR A 609 -18.82 16.58 -19.47
N ARG A 610 -18.76 17.39 -18.42
CA ARG A 610 -18.42 16.98 -17.05
C ARG A 610 -19.53 17.28 -16.06
N VAL A 611 -19.45 16.64 -14.91
CA VAL A 611 -20.42 16.73 -13.81
C VAL A 611 -19.72 17.20 -12.53
N LEU A 612 -20.34 18.13 -11.83
CA LEU A 612 -20.01 18.53 -10.47
C LEU A 612 -21.06 17.97 -9.51
N ASN A 613 -20.67 17.20 -8.53
CA ASN A 613 -21.59 16.68 -7.51
C ASN A 613 -21.32 17.35 -6.15
N LEU A 614 -22.31 18.11 -5.69
CA LEU A 614 -22.29 18.81 -4.40
C LEU A 614 -23.03 18.06 -3.29
N THR A 615 -23.56 16.87 -3.58
CA THR A 615 -24.23 16.01 -2.57
C THR A 615 -23.28 15.06 -1.86
N VAL A 616 -22.01 15.04 -2.28
CA VAL A 616 -20.91 14.26 -1.71
C VAL A 616 -19.73 15.18 -1.41
N ASP A 617 -18.71 14.69 -0.71
CA ASP A 617 -17.43 15.41 -0.62
C ASP A 617 -16.73 15.42 -1.98
N THR A 618 -16.97 16.46 -2.76
CA THR A 618 -16.62 16.57 -4.18
C THR A 618 -15.18 16.14 -4.51
N TYR A 619 -14.21 16.45 -3.62
CA TYR A 619 -12.78 16.21 -3.88
C TYR A 619 -12.17 15.07 -3.07
N ASN A 620 -12.98 14.39 -2.25
CA ASN A 620 -12.60 13.21 -1.45
C ASN A 620 -13.54 12.01 -1.65
N ASP A 621 -14.43 12.05 -2.65
CA ASP A 621 -15.34 10.99 -3.01
C ASP A 621 -15.21 10.66 -4.50
N ALA A 622 -15.17 9.38 -4.85
CA ALA A 622 -15.04 8.91 -6.23
C ALA A 622 -16.33 8.24 -6.78
N THR A 623 -17.45 8.29 -6.05
CA THR A 623 -18.70 7.65 -6.48
C THR A 623 -19.26 8.28 -7.76
N THR A 624 -19.17 9.61 -7.89
CA THR A 624 -19.58 10.33 -9.11
C THR A 624 -18.80 9.86 -10.33
N SER A 625 -17.50 9.56 -10.17
CA SER A 625 -16.61 9.11 -11.24
C SER A 625 -17.00 7.76 -11.84
N ARG A 626 -17.85 6.98 -11.15
CA ARG A 626 -18.36 5.70 -11.67
C ARG A 626 -19.34 5.89 -12.83
N TRP A 627 -20.13 6.96 -12.78
CA TRP A 627 -21.23 7.19 -13.74
C TRP A 627 -20.92 8.32 -14.71
N HIS A 628 -20.08 9.28 -14.30
CA HIS A 628 -19.85 10.51 -15.03
C HIS A 628 -18.38 10.87 -15.10
N ARG A 629 -18.00 11.64 -16.12
CA ARG A 629 -16.75 12.39 -16.11
C ARG A 629 -16.87 13.52 -15.11
N SER A 630 -16.16 13.43 -14.00
CA SER A 630 -16.29 14.33 -12.87
C SER A 630 -15.16 15.39 -12.85
N ILE A 631 -15.49 16.62 -12.45
CA ILE A 631 -14.48 17.59 -12.03
C ILE A 631 -14.01 17.37 -10.59
N GLY A 632 -14.71 16.55 -9.81
CA GLY A 632 -14.32 16.03 -8.51
C GLY A 632 -13.64 14.67 -8.60
N GLY A 633 -13.53 14.02 -7.44
CA GLY A 633 -12.96 12.68 -7.33
C GLY A 633 -12.07 12.51 -6.11
N TYR A 634 -11.59 11.30 -5.88
CA TYR A 634 -10.60 10.98 -4.86
C TYR A 634 -9.41 10.23 -5.43
N HIS A 635 -8.22 10.79 -5.25
CA HIS A 635 -6.96 10.09 -5.53
C HIS A 635 -5.80 10.71 -4.75
N ALA A 636 -5.00 9.87 -4.08
CA ALA A 636 -3.88 10.31 -3.23
C ALA A 636 -2.68 10.92 -4.00
N ALA A 637 -2.68 10.82 -5.32
CA ALA A 637 -1.65 11.37 -6.20
C ALA A 637 -2.32 12.13 -7.37
N LYS A 638 -3.28 13.03 -7.07
CA LYS A 638 -3.85 13.93 -8.08
C LYS A 638 -2.78 14.92 -8.58
N LEU A 639 -3.00 15.46 -9.78
CA LEU A 639 -2.11 16.49 -10.36
C LEU A 639 -2.03 17.71 -9.44
N GLN A 640 -0.81 18.21 -9.18
CA GLN A 640 -0.62 19.37 -8.31
C GLN A 640 -1.37 20.60 -8.83
N ARG A 641 -1.32 20.86 -10.14
CA ARG A 641 -2.06 21.99 -10.74
C ARG A 641 -3.56 21.90 -10.52
N TYR A 642 -4.11 20.69 -10.48
CA TYR A 642 -5.53 20.50 -10.18
C TYR A 642 -5.82 20.71 -8.69
N GLN A 643 -4.92 20.30 -7.80
CA GLN A 643 -5.00 20.62 -6.37
C GLN A 643 -4.95 22.14 -6.13
N ASP A 644 -4.01 22.83 -6.78
CA ASP A 644 -3.91 24.29 -6.74
C ASP A 644 -5.21 24.96 -7.20
N LEU A 645 -5.82 24.46 -8.29
CA LEU A 645 -7.09 24.95 -8.79
C LEU A 645 -8.24 24.72 -7.79
N ILE A 646 -8.26 23.55 -7.13
CA ILE A 646 -9.23 23.29 -6.03
C ILE A 646 -9.06 24.32 -4.94
N GLU A 647 -7.85 24.50 -4.44
CA GLU A 647 -7.56 25.33 -3.27
C GLU A 647 -7.80 26.83 -3.52
N HIS A 648 -7.45 27.31 -4.72
CA HIS A 648 -7.45 28.75 -5.00
C HIS A 648 -8.72 29.22 -5.73
N GLN A 649 -9.46 28.32 -6.39
CA GLN A 649 -10.58 28.72 -7.24
C GLN A 649 -11.86 27.91 -6.97
N LEU A 650 -11.81 26.56 -7.08
CA LEU A 650 -13.01 25.72 -7.02
C LEU A 650 -13.63 25.71 -5.62
N SER A 651 -12.82 25.67 -4.54
CA SER A 651 -13.31 25.76 -3.15
C SER A 651 -13.93 27.11 -2.81
N LYS A 652 -13.63 28.15 -3.59
CA LYS A 652 -14.25 29.47 -3.49
C LYS A 652 -15.54 29.61 -4.29
N GLY A 653 -15.96 28.54 -4.97
CA GLY A 653 -17.17 28.55 -5.80
C GLY A 653 -17.04 29.39 -7.08
N ASN A 654 -15.82 29.50 -7.63
CA ASN A 654 -15.58 30.25 -8.88
C ASN A 654 -16.31 29.60 -10.07
N ARG A 655 -17.42 30.20 -10.47
CA ARG A 655 -18.27 29.71 -11.56
C ARG A 655 -17.57 29.69 -12.91
N GLU A 656 -16.73 30.70 -13.21
CA GLU A 656 -16.03 30.76 -14.50
C GLU A 656 -15.05 29.58 -14.66
N VAL A 657 -14.41 29.15 -13.56
CA VAL A 657 -13.56 27.95 -13.57
C VAL A 657 -14.39 26.68 -13.75
N VAL A 658 -15.58 26.59 -13.14
CA VAL A 658 -16.51 25.48 -13.39
C VAL A 658 -16.99 25.48 -14.86
N ASN A 659 -17.28 26.65 -15.45
CA ASN A 659 -17.70 26.80 -16.83
C ASN A 659 -16.57 26.39 -17.83
N MET A 660 -15.32 26.83 -17.59
CA MET A 660 -14.20 26.49 -18.48
C MET A 660 -13.84 25.00 -18.44
N LEU A 661 -14.16 24.29 -17.32
CA LEU A 661 -14.00 22.84 -17.21
C LEU A 661 -15.14 22.07 -17.90
N ASN A 662 -15.99 22.74 -18.70
CA ASN A 662 -17.15 22.16 -19.38
C ASN A 662 -18.08 21.39 -18.45
N THR A 663 -18.36 21.94 -17.26
CA THR A 663 -19.28 21.34 -16.30
C THR A 663 -20.72 21.64 -16.71
N LYS A 664 -21.31 20.74 -17.46
CA LYS A 664 -22.68 20.90 -18.01
C LYS A 664 -23.76 20.62 -16.98
N TYR A 665 -23.50 19.71 -16.03
CA TYR A 665 -24.46 19.35 -14.99
C TYR A 665 -23.85 19.54 -13.60
N ILE A 666 -24.68 20.04 -12.69
CA ILE A 666 -24.36 20.15 -11.27
C ILE A 666 -25.41 19.35 -10.49
N ILE A 667 -25.00 18.35 -9.72
CA ILE A 667 -25.90 17.60 -8.83
C ILE A 667 -25.93 18.33 -7.49
N VAL A 668 -27.11 18.78 -7.10
CA VAL A 668 -27.34 19.54 -5.86
C VAL A 668 -28.30 18.79 -4.93
N PRO A 669 -28.26 19.03 -3.59
CA PRO A 669 -29.27 18.50 -2.70
C PRO A 669 -30.62 19.18 -2.99
N GLY A 670 -31.60 18.41 -3.43
CA GLY A 670 -32.98 18.83 -3.65
C GLY A 670 -33.84 18.59 -2.41
N GLU A 671 -35.17 18.48 -2.62
CA GLU A 671 -36.11 18.20 -1.55
C GLU A 671 -35.80 16.87 -0.84
N ASN A 672 -35.83 16.90 0.48
CA ASN A 672 -35.44 15.76 1.34
C ASN A 672 -34.01 15.25 1.11
N ASN A 673 -33.06 16.12 0.75
CA ASN A 673 -31.67 15.79 0.43
C ASN A 673 -31.51 14.81 -0.75
N ARG A 674 -32.49 14.69 -1.61
CA ARG A 674 -32.37 13.82 -2.82
C ARG A 674 -31.47 14.49 -3.85
N PRO A 675 -30.46 13.78 -4.42
CA PRO A 675 -29.66 14.32 -5.52
C PRO A 675 -30.55 14.76 -6.69
N THR A 676 -30.38 16.02 -7.11
CA THR A 676 -31.17 16.61 -8.20
C THR A 676 -30.21 17.23 -9.23
N PRO A 677 -30.33 16.90 -10.53
CA PRO A 677 -29.47 17.45 -11.55
C PRO A 677 -29.93 18.85 -11.95
N MET A 678 -29.00 19.78 -12.03
CA MET A 678 -29.18 21.14 -12.51
C MET A 678 -28.33 21.33 -13.76
N LEU A 679 -28.94 21.81 -14.86
CA LEU A 679 -28.23 22.16 -16.06
C LEU A 679 -27.46 23.49 -15.82
N ASN A 680 -26.20 23.52 -16.22
CA ASN A 680 -25.40 24.75 -16.28
C ASN A 680 -25.35 25.26 -17.72
N PRO A 681 -26.15 26.28 -18.08
CA PRO A 681 -26.18 26.82 -19.44
C PRO A 681 -24.92 27.62 -19.82
N ASP A 682 -24.14 28.03 -18.83
CA ASP A 682 -22.95 28.88 -18.99
C ASP A 682 -21.67 28.05 -19.24
N ALA A 683 -21.75 26.71 -19.26
CA ALA A 683 -20.59 25.88 -19.58
C ALA A 683 -20.02 26.23 -20.96
N TYR A 684 -18.68 26.43 -21.06
CA TYR A 684 -18.03 26.92 -22.29
C TYR A 684 -18.05 25.90 -23.45
N GLY A 685 -18.40 24.64 -23.17
CA GLY A 685 -18.34 23.55 -24.10
C GLY A 685 -16.98 22.81 -24.11
N PRO A 686 -16.84 21.77 -24.94
CA PRO A 686 -15.62 20.96 -24.99
C PRO A 686 -14.41 21.71 -25.59
N ALA A 687 -14.66 22.74 -26.38
CA ALA A 687 -13.64 23.63 -26.93
C ALA A 687 -14.26 24.93 -27.41
N TRP A 688 -13.48 26.02 -27.43
CA TRP A 688 -13.90 27.33 -27.92
C TRP A 688 -12.72 28.13 -28.43
N PRO A 689 -12.94 29.05 -29.39
CA PRO A 689 -11.93 30.04 -29.78
C PRO A 689 -11.83 31.15 -28.74
N ALA A 690 -10.61 31.53 -28.38
CA ALA A 690 -10.36 32.68 -27.50
C ALA A 690 -10.41 33.99 -28.33
N GLY A 691 -11.08 35.03 -27.82
CA GLY A 691 -11.13 36.37 -28.43
C GLY A 691 -9.79 37.10 -28.31
N SER A 692 -9.07 36.97 -27.24
CA SER A 692 -7.75 37.58 -27.00
C SER A 692 -6.90 36.75 -26.04
N ILE A 693 -5.59 37.05 -25.99
CA ILE A 693 -4.63 36.43 -25.11
C ILE A 693 -4.18 37.45 -24.07
N ARG A 694 -4.30 37.06 -22.79
CA ARG A 694 -3.68 37.75 -21.65
C ARG A 694 -2.40 37.04 -21.26
N TRP A 695 -1.28 37.65 -21.49
CA TRP A 695 0.03 37.15 -21.11
C TRP A 695 0.30 37.41 -19.63
N VAL A 696 0.91 36.44 -18.96
CA VAL A 696 1.31 36.48 -17.53
C VAL A 696 2.72 35.95 -17.36
N GLY A 697 3.48 36.52 -16.43
CA GLY A 697 4.89 36.22 -16.29
C GLY A 697 5.21 34.96 -15.43
N ASN A 698 4.24 34.46 -14.67
CA ASN A 698 4.45 33.33 -13.76
C ASN A 698 3.13 32.66 -13.36
N ALA A 699 3.24 31.52 -12.70
CA ALA A 699 2.12 30.70 -12.27
C ALA A 699 1.20 31.41 -11.26
N ASN A 700 1.73 32.28 -10.38
CA ASN A 700 0.91 33.05 -9.43
C ASN A 700 0.00 34.03 -10.18
N GLU A 701 0.55 34.76 -11.15
CA GLU A 701 -0.22 35.69 -11.97
C GLU A 701 -1.26 34.96 -12.81
N GLU A 702 -0.89 33.76 -13.35
CA GLU A 702 -1.83 32.91 -14.09
C GLU A 702 -3.00 32.50 -13.21
N MET A 703 -2.76 32.04 -11.97
CA MET A 703 -3.80 31.64 -11.01
C MET A 703 -4.68 32.81 -10.59
N MET A 704 -4.09 33.99 -10.28
CA MET A 704 -4.85 35.20 -9.92
C MET A 704 -5.69 35.75 -11.08
N ALA A 705 -5.25 35.50 -12.33
CA ALA A 705 -6.01 35.92 -13.50
C ALA A 705 -7.28 35.08 -13.71
N LEU A 706 -7.42 33.94 -13.05
CA LEU A 706 -8.62 33.11 -13.05
C LEU A 706 -9.70 33.57 -12.06
N ASP A 707 -9.44 34.58 -11.21
CA ASP A 707 -10.45 35.08 -10.29
C ASP A 707 -11.73 35.48 -11.07
N SER A 708 -12.90 35.24 -10.46
CA SER A 708 -14.23 35.35 -11.07
C SER A 708 -14.54 36.71 -11.72
N ASN A 709 -13.83 37.76 -11.30
CA ASN A 709 -13.96 39.11 -11.86
C ASN A 709 -13.02 39.36 -13.06
N ARG A 710 -12.18 38.41 -13.43
CA ARG A 710 -11.09 38.58 -14.41
C ARG A 710 -11.10 37.55 -15.53
N LEU A 711 -11.55 36.34 -15.25
CA LEU A 711 -11.69 35.28 -16.23
C LEU A 711 -13.00 35.45 -16.98
N THR A 712 -12.93 35.39 -18.31
CA THR A 712 -14.10 35.34 -19.19
C THR A 712 -13.83 34.34 -20.31
N ARG A 713 -14.87 33.88 -20.98
CA ARG A 713 -14.74 32.96 -22.12
C ARG A 713 -13.86 33.53 -23.26
N ASP A 714 -13.88 34.84 -23.42
CA ASP A 714 -13.20 35.51 -24.54
C ASP A 714 -11.70 35.74 -24.29
N VAL A 715 -11.22 35.60 -23.05
CA VAL A 715 -9.81 35.86 -22.71
C VAL A 715 -9.12 34.56 -22.29
N ALA A 716 -8.11 34.17 -23.06
CA ALA A 716 -7.20 33.10 -22.68
C ALA A 716 -6.04 33.64 -21.84
N VAL A 717 -5.82 33.10 -20.65
CA VAL A 717 -4.65 33.44 -19.83
C VAL A 717 -3.52 32.48 -20.18
N VAL A 718 -2.38 32.97 -20.63
CA VAL A 718 -1.24 32.15 -21.07
C VAL A 718 0.06 32.66 -20.42
N ASP A 719 0.80 31.73 -19.81
CA ASP A 719 2.12 32.00 -19.26
C ASP A 719 3.14 32.24 -20.39
N GLU A 720 3.99 33.27 -20.25
CA GLU A 720 5.01 33.62 -21.24
C GLU A 720 5.95 32.49 -21.62
N ARG A 721 6.10 31.47 -20.77
CA ARG A 721 6.85 30.24 -21.06
C ARG A 721 6.31 29.47 -22.29
N PHE A 722 5.06 29.66 -22.63
CA PHE A 722 4.40 29.05 -23.80
C PHE A 722 4.31 30.00 -24.99
N SER A 723 4.95 31.15 -24.90
CA SER A 723 4.92 32.12 -26.00
C SER A 723 5.76 31.65 -27.20
N SER A 724 5.28 31.99 -28.41
CA SER A 724 5.98 31.90 -29.67
C SER A 724 5.83 33.22 -30.43
N GLU A 725 6.69 33.49 -31.42
CA GLU A 725 6.57 34.69 -32.28
C GLU A 725 5.25 34.71 -33.03
N SER A 726 4.74 33.57 -33.51
CA SER A 726 3.45 33.44 -34.17
C SER A 726 2.30 33.76 -33.23
N LEU A 727 2.34 33.18 -32.02
CA LEU A 727 1.31 33.36 -31.01
C LEU A 727 1.21 34.80 -30.49
N LYS A 728 2.37 35.48 -30.31
CA LYS A 728 2.39 36.91 -29.93
C LYS A 728 1.84 37.85 -31.00
N ARG A 729 1.90 37.43 -32.28
CA ARG A 729 1.34 38.20 -33.39
C ARG A 729 -0.08 37.85 -33.76
N LEU A 730 -0.70 36.90 -33.01
CA LEU A 730 -2.06 36.48 -33.27
C LEU A 730 -3.01 37.67 -33.07
N PRO A 731 -3.83 38.04 -34.09
CA PRO A 731 -4.77 39.15 -33.96
C PRO A 731 -5.89 38.75 -32.97
N ALA A 732 -6.51 39.74 -32.37
CA ALA A 732 -7.76 39.53 -31.67
C ALA A 732 -8.81 38.91 -32.58
N LEU A 733 -9.55 37.93 -32.11
CA LEU A 733 -10.55 37.22 -32.89
C LEU A 733 -11.75 38.14 -33.15
N THR A 734 -11.99 38.44 -34.39
CA THR A 734 -13.15 39.23 -34.85
C THR A 734 -14.16 38.39 -35.61
N ASP A 735 -13.80 37.18 -35.99
CA ASP A 735 -14.67 36.22 -36.68
C ASP A 735 -15.72 35.65 -35.73
N SER A 736 -16.93 36.18 -35.81
CA SER A 736 -18.08 35.70 -35.01
C SER A 736 -18.58 34.29 -35.44
N THR A 737 -18.11 33.77 -36.57
CA THR A 737 -18.43 32.43 -37.08
C THR A 737 -17.44 31.36 -36.65
N ALA A 738 -16.31 31.80 -36.07
CA ALA A 738 -15.28 30.87 -35.57
C ALA A 738 -15.85 29.89 -34.58
N SER A 739 -15.57 28.62 -34.77
CA SER A 739 -16.08 27.54 -33.93
C SER A 739 -15.14 26.35 -33.86
N ILE A 740 -15.17 25.64 -32.74
CA ILE A 740 -14.48 24.37 -32.53
C ILE A 740 -15.48 23.37 -31.99
N SER A 741 -15.70 22.27 -32.70
CA SER A 741 -16.68 21.24 -32.33
C SER A 741 -16.01 19.89 -32.13
N LEU A 742 -16.34 19.23 -31.04
CA LEU A 742 -15.88 17.86 -30.73
C LEU A 742 -16.63 16.85 -31.57
N LYS A 743 -15.93 15.99 -32.30
CA LYS A 743 -16.49 14.95 -33.17
C LYS A 743 -16.34 13.55 -32.62
N GLU A 744 -15.21 13.24 -32.00
CA GLU A 744 -14.93 11.94 -31.38
C GLU A 744 -14.29 12.13 -30.02
N TYR A 745 -14.67 11.29 -29.07
CA TYR A 745 -14.15 11.33 -27.71
C TYR A 745 -13.87 9.93 -27.16
N ALA A 746 -12.60 9.63 -26.98
CA ALA A 746 -12.10 8.44 -26.30
C ALA A 746 -11.16 8.86 -25.17
N PRO A 747 -10.90 8.01 -24.16
CA PRO A 747 -10.00 8.40 -23.07
C PRO A 747 -8.62 8.85 -23.53
N ASN A 748 -8.04 8.21 -24.55
CA ASN A 748 -6.70 8.49 -25.08
C ASN A 748 -6.71 9.25 -26.41
N ARG A 749 -7.90 9.64 -26.95
CA ARG A 749 -8.00 10.29 -28.25
C ARG A 749 -9.22 11.22 -28.31
N GLN A 750 -9.01 12.46 -28.74
CA GLN A 750 -10.08 13.40 -29.01
C GLN A 750 -9.91 13.98 -30.42
N VAL A 751 -11.02 14.10 -31.18
CA VAL A 751 -11.00 14.69 -32.54
C VAL A 751 -11.97 15.84 -32.56
N TYR A 752 -11.47 16.99 -33.04
CA TYR A 752 -12.24 18.22 -33.17
C TYR A 752 -12.22 18.69 -34.64
N GLU A 753 -13.22 19.43 -35.00
CA GLU A 753 -13.27 20.21 -36.23
C GLU A 753 -13.28 21.70 -35.85
N ALA A 754 -12.32 22.44 -36.39
CA ALA A 754 -12.24 23.89 -36.22
C ALA A 754 -12.53 24.61 -37.52
N VAL A 755 -13.28 25.71 -37.44
CA VAL A 755 -13.58 26.56 -38.58
C VAL A 755 -13.39 28.02 -38.19
N SER A 756 -12.59 28.77 -38.94
CA SER A 756 -12.38 30.21 -38.76
C SER A 756 -11.85 30.88 -40.02
N THR A 757 -12.26 32.10 -40.26
CA THR A 757 -11.74 32.91 -41.40
C THR A 757 -10.37 33.53 -41.11
N GLN A 758 -9.92 33.51 -39.84
CA GLN A 758 -8.62 34.06 -39.43
C GLN A 758 -7.93 33.06 -38.45
N PRO A 759 -6.58 33.16 -38.31
CA PRO A 759 -5.90 32.36 -37.31
C PRO A 759 -6.43 32.68 -35.91
N MET A 760 -6.53 31.63 -35.03
CA MET A 760 -7.09 31.79 -33.70
C MET A 760 -6.37 30.92 -32.67
N LEU A 761 -6.47 31.29 -31.40
CA LEU A 761 -6.13 30.40 -30.28
C LEU A 761 -7.37 29.58 -29.92
N GLY A 762 -7.32 28.26 -30.13
CA GLY A 762 -8.34 27.33 -29.69
C GLY A 762 -8.04 26.83 -28.28
N ILE A 763 -9.01 26.97 -27.37
CA ILE A 763 -8.95 26.42 -26.01
C ILE A 763 -9.78 25.12 -25.96
N PHE A 764 -9.22 24.11 -25.31
CA PHE A 764 -9.87 22.80 -25.14
C PHE A 764 -10.08 22.53 -23.66
N SER A 765 -11.29 22.15 -23.25
CA SER A 765 -11.64 21.82 -21.87
C SER A 765 -11.00 20.48 -21.43
N GLU A 766 -9.73 20.30 -21.75
CA GLU A 766 -8.95 19.11 -21.47
C GLU A 766 -7.75 19.45 -20.60
N ILE A 767 -7.49 18.64 -19.58
CA ILE A 767 -6.42 18.88 -18.60
C ILE A 767 -5.06 18.79 -19.30
N TYR A 768 -4.25 19.83 -19.15
CA TYR A 768 -2.87 19.86 -19.62
C TYR A 768 -1.99 18.94 -18.76
N TYR A 769 -1.28 18.06 -19.44
CA TYR A 769 -0.23 17.23 -18.86
C TYR A 769 0.98 17.24 -19.80
N PRO A 770 2.20 17.54 -19.31
CA PRO A 770 3.35 17.82 -20.18
C PRO A 770 3.93 16.59 -20.88
N HIS A 771 3.49 15.38 -20.52
CA HIS A 771 4.08 14.13 -20.99
C HIS A 771 3.02 13.26 -21.69
N GLY A 772 3.32 12.82 -22.93
CA GLY A 772 2.58 11.78 -23.61
C GLY A 772 1.42 12.23 -24.49
N TRP A 773 0.87 13.43 -24.32
CA TRP A 773 -0.09 14.01 -25.24
C TRP A 773 0.62 14.61 -26.47
N THR A 774 0.10 14.33 -27.64
CA THR A 774 0.47 14.94 -28.92
C THR A 774 -0.75 15.55 -29.57
N ALA A 775 -0.56 16.63 -30.33
CA ALA A 775 -1.62 17.26 -31.11
C ALA A 775 -1.21 17.33 -32.58
N THR A 776 -2.20 17.13 -33.47
CA THR A 776 -2.03 17.34 -34.90
C THR A 776 -3.16 18.20 -35.42
N ILE A 777 -2.83 19.05 -36.39
CA ILE A 777 -3.79 19.78 -37.25
C ILE A 777 -3.59 19.25 -38.66
N ASP A 778 -4.62 18.65 -39.26
CA ASP A 778 -4.57 18.00 -40.58
C ASP A 778 -3.38 17.02 -40.73
N ASN A 779 -3.15 16.21 -39.69
CA ASN A 779 -2.03 15.27 -39.54
C ASN A 779 -0.63 15.88 -39.39
N GLN A 780 -0.50 17.21 -39.30
CA GLN A 780 0.77 17.86 -39.00
C GLN A 780 0.89 18.10 -37.47
N ALA A 781 2.02 17.69 -36.88
CA ALA A 781 2.25 17.84 -35.44
C ALA A 781 2.39 19.34 -35.08
N VAL A 782 1.68 19.73 -34.02
CA VAL A 782 1.68 21.08 -33.47
C VAL A 782 1.95 21.05 -31.96
N PRO A 783 2.61 22.10 -31.41
CA PRO A 783 2.87 22.15 -29.97
C PRO A 783 1.57 22.41 -29.20
N ILE A 784 1.41 21.72 -28.06
CA ILE A 784 0.33 21.96 -27.13
C ILE A 784 0.75 23.08 -26.17
N ILE A 785 -0.08 24.12 -26.11
CA ILE A 785 0.08 25.29 -25.25
C ILE A 785 -0.75 25.03 -23.98
N ARG A 786 -0.28 25.50 -22.82
CA ARG A 786 -1.09 25.55 -21.60
C ARG A 786 -1.76 26.91 -21.52
N ALA A 787 -3.07 26.93 -21.32
CA ALA A 787 -3.84 28.11 -21.06
C ALA A 787 -4.73 27.95 -19.83
N ASN A 788 -5.12 29.07 -19.22
CA ASN A 788 -5.99 29.11 -18.03
C ASN A 788 -5.50 28.18 -16.93
N TYR A 789 -4.17 28.16 -16.70
CA TYR A 789 -3.45 27.38 -15.67
C TYR A 789 -3.45 25.87 -15.89
N ILE A 790 -4.52 25.30 -16.47
CA ILE A 790 -4.74 23.85 -16.48
C ILE A 790 -5.22 23.28 -17.83
N LEU A 791 -5.67 24.10 -18.78
CA LEU A 791 -6.27 23.65 -20.03
C LEU A 791 -5.25 23.55 -21.16
N ARG A 792 -5.59 22.74 -22.19
CA ARG A 792 -4.82 22.69 -23.46
C ARG A 792 -5.28 23.79 -24.41
N ALA A 793 -4.35 24.31 -25.18
CA ALA A 793 -4.63 25.25 -26.25
C ALA A 793 -3.75 24.96 -27.47
N LEU A 794 -4.23 25.35 -28.64
CA LEU A 794 -3.49 25.26 -29.91
C LEU A 794 -3.65 26.55 -30.71
N GLU A 795 -2.60 26.94 -31.41
CA GLU A 795 -2.69 27.91 -32.46
C GLU A 795 -3.28 27.23 -33.71
N VAL A 796 -4.47 27.66 -34.12
CA VAL A 796 -5.24 27.08 -35.24
C VAL A 796 -5.20 28.03 -36.41
N PRO A 797 -4.77 27.61 -37.64
CA PRO A 797 -4.74 28.44 -38.82
C PRO A 797 -6.15 28.85 -39.27
N ALA A 798 -6.24 29.81 -40.19
CA ALA A 798 -7.48 30.15 -40.86
C ALA A 798 -7.90 29.02 -41.81
N GLY A 799 -9.19 28.68 -41.81
CA GLY A 799 -9.74 27.60 -42.63
C GLY A 799 -10.60 26.62 -41.85
N ARG A 800 -10.86 25.49 -42.49
CA ARG A 800 -11.49 24.33 -41.85
C ARG A 800 -10.40 23.28 -41.62
N HIS A 801 -10.24 22.88 -40.34
CA HIS A 801 -9.17 22.00 -39.91
C HIS A 801 -9.66 20.88 -39.05
N LYS A 802 -9.07 19.68 -39.22
CA LYS A 802 -9.23 18.55 -38.29
C LYS A 802 -8.12 18.59 -37.26
N ILE A 803 -8.50 18.64 -35.99
CA ILE A 803 -7.58 18.61 -34.85
C ILE A 803 -7.70 17.28 -34.18
N GLU A 804 -6.56 16.62 -33.90
CA GLU A 804 -6.54 15.35 -33.16
C GLU A 804 -5.54 15.44 -32.00
N PHE A 805 -6.00 15.15 -30.77
CA PHE A 805 -5.16 14.90 -29.63
C PHE A 805 -5.06 13.39 -29.41
N ARG A 806 -3.83 12.92 -29.13
CA ARG A 806 -3.58 11.51 -28.82
C ARG A 806 -2.62 11.35 -27.65
N PHE A 807 -2.97 10.48 -26.69
CA PHE A 807 -2.11 10.10 -25.59
C PHE A 807 -1.37 8.82 -25.92
N ASP A 808 -0.09 8.94 -26.28
CA ASP A 808 0.79 7.83 -26.64
C ASP A 808 2.24 8.18 -26.26
N PRO A 809 2.63 7.98 -24.98
CA PRO A 809 3.97 8.34 -24.54
C PRO A 809 5.05 7.44 -25.17
N LYS A 810 6.00 8.02 -25.92
CA LYS A 810 7.14 7.28 -26.48
C LYS A 810 7.95 6.53 -25.43
N SER A 811 8.01 7.07 -24.21
CA SER A 811 8.67 6.43 -23.06
C SER A 811 8.07 5.06 -22.72
N LEU A 812 6.77 4.86 -22.98
CA LEU A 812 6.10 3.59 -22.76
C LEU A 812 6.72 2.46 -23.58
N HIS A 813 6.93 2.68 -24.87
CA HIS A 813 7.51 1.68 -25.78
C HIS A 813 8.95 1.34 -25.38
N ILE A 814 9.75 2.31 -24.97
CA ILE A 814 11.15 2.12 -24.56
C ILE A 814 11.21 1.32 -23.26
N THR A 815 10.42 1.72 -22.26
CA THR A 815 10.42 1.05 -20.95
C THR A 815 9.83 -0.35 -21.02
N GLU A 816 8.83 -0.59 -21.89
CA GLU A 816 8.30 -1.94 -22.16
C GLU A 816 9.35 -2.86 -22.81
N ALA A 817 10.17 -2.34 -23.73
CA ALA A 817 11.26 -3.12 -24.31
C ALA A 817 12.30 -3.52 -23.23
N ILE A 818 12.65 -2.60 -22.31
CA ILE A 818 13.54 -2.88 -21.18
C ILE A 818 12.92 -3.92 -20.26
N ALA A 819 11.65 -3.76 -19.89
CA ALA A 819 10.94 -4.67 -19.00
C ALA A 819 10.85 -6.09 -19.56
N LYS A 820 10.49 -6.24 -20.83
CA LYS A 820 10.43 -7.54 -21.52
C LYS A 820 11.80 -8.21 -21.61
N THR A 821 12.86 -7.45 -21.89
CA THR A 821 14.23 -7.96 -21.92
C THR A 821 14.67 -8.44 -20.53
N ALA A 822 14.41 -7.65 -19.48
CA ALA A 822 14.71 -8.03 -18.11
C ALA A 822 13.93 -9.28 -17.67
N LEU A 823 12.65 -9.39 -18.04
CA LEU A 823 11.83 -10.58 -17.77
C LEU A 823 12.40 -11.82 -18.45
N ALA A 824 12.79 -11.71 -19.71
CA ALA A 824 13.41 -12.82 -20.43
C ALA A 824 14.72 -13.28 -19.76
N LEU A 825 15.60 -12.35 -19.36
CA LEU A 825 16.83 -12.66 -18.62
C LEU A 825 16.54 -13.32 -17.27
N LEU A 826 15.54 -12.84 -16.55
CA LEU A 826 15.09 -13.42 -15.28
C LEU A 826 14.64 -14.88 -15.47
N LEU A 827 13.76 -15.15 -16.44
CA LEU A 827 13.25 -16.48 -16.72
C LEU A 827 14.35 -17.45 -17.16
N LEU A 828 15.27 -16.99 -18.03
CA LEU A 828 16.44 -17.76 -18.42
C LEU A 828 17.34 -18.09 -17.22
N GLY A 829 17.55 -17.12 -16.30
CA GLY A 829 18.29 -17.33 -15.07
C GLY A 829 17.66 -18.39 -14.16
N ILE A 830 16.34 -18.39 -14.04
CA ILE A 830 15.58 -19.40 -13.26
C ILE A 830 15.72 -20.78 -13.90
N VAL A 831 15.48 -20.89 -15.21
CA VAL A 831 15.63 -22.16 -15.96
C VAL A 831 17.04 -22.70 -15.80
N TRP A 832 18.06 -21.86 -15.93
CA TRP A 832 19.45 -22.24 -15.73
C TRP A 832 19.74 -22.71 -14.30
N ALA A 833 19.21 -22.01 -13.29
CA ALA A 833 19.37 -22.39 -11.88
C ALA A 833 18.78 -23.78 -11.60
N ILE A 834 17.65 -24.11 -12.24
CA ILE A 834 16.99 -25.42 -12.12
C ILE A 834 17.77 -26.49 -12.91
N ALA A 835 18.19 -26.20 -14.12
CA ALA A 835 18.82 -27.17 -15.04
C ALA A 835 20.29 -27.50 -14.67
N ARG A 836 21.05 -26.53 -14.12
CA ARG A 836 22.47 -26.69 -13.79
C ARG A 836 22.82 -27.94 -12.98
N PRO A 837 22.07 -28.33 -11.92
CA PRO A 837 22.38 -29.57 -11.19
C PRO A 837 22.34 -30.85 -12.04
N PHE A 838 21.49 -30.88 -13.08
CA PHE A 838 21.39 -32.02 -14.00
C PHE A 838 22.59 -32.10 -14.94
N PHE A 839 23.05 -30.94 -15.47
CA PHE A 839 24.22 -30.89 -16.34
C PHE A 839 25.55 -31.20 -15.61
N LEU A 840 25.67 -30.79 -14.33
CA LEU A 840 26.88 -31.07 -13.55
C LEU A 840 26.98 -32.52 -13.05
N ARG A 841 25.85 -33.25 -12.94
CA ARG A 841 25.85 -34.68 -12.57
C ARG A 841 26.41 -35.60 -13.69
N GLY A 842 26.33 -35.16 -14.97
CA GLY A 842 26.85 -35.89 -16.11
C GLY A 842 28.38 -35.80 -16.29
N LYS A 843 29.08 -34.88 -15.57
CA LYS A 843 30.52 -34.67 -15.71
C LYS A 843 31.29 -35.04 -14.44
N ARG A 844 31.05 -36.22 -13.85
CA ARG A 844 32.04 -36.74 -12.90
C ARG A 844 33.10 -37.46 -13.74
N PRO A 845 34.39 -37.04 -13.67
CA PRO A 845 35.45 -37.83 -14.27
C PRO A 845 35.46 -39.21 -13.62
N THR A 846 35.42 -40.22 -14.42
CA THR A 846 35.89 -41.58 -14.05
C THR A 846 37.35 -41.46 -13.73
N ALA A 847 37.71 -41.40 -12.46
CA ALA A 847 39.05 -41.62 -11.97
C ALA A 847 39.14 -43.00 -11.35
#